data_12bd75508899ce5b5fbcf27103baa386
#
_entry.id   12bd75508899ce5b5fbcf27103baa386
#
_cell.length_a   1.000
_cell.length_b   1.000
_cell.length_c   1.000
_cell.angle_alpha   90.00
_cell.angle_beta   90.00
_cell.angle_gamma   90.00
#
_symmetry.space_group_name_H-M   'P 1'
#
loop_
_entity.id
_entity.type
_entity.pdbx_description
1 polymer ?
#
loop_
_entity_poly.entity_id
_entity_poly.type
_entity_poly.pdbx_seq_one_letter_code
_entity_poly.pdbx_strand_id
1 'polypeptide(L)'
;MKLTTPLEQIKGVGPKTAQALAAAGLKTISDALDFLPRAYDDYSTAVNIADLQPGKVTVKARCESVSTRIVRRGLRITTAVLVDKSGKVKAVWFNQPYRETQLKSDAEFIFSGQFGMQYNRYQINNPSVELAKEVAKTTMENASGIQPVYKSIKNIRPKTVQDLMKNIRPIMDFLPETLPENIIRRQKLVSRSEAVKFLHAPKTHEEISRGRERLAFEELFEMILAAQFNKQEQTRLTGWKIPFNKSVVKSFVDQLPFPLTNAQRRAAWQILQDLESDHPMNRLLQGDVGSGKTVVAGLVAAEVAKAGFQTAIMAPTEILAQQHAKTLDELLSPFGVSVALLTGHVKGAARNQLLDNLASGNIDVVFGTHALIQEKVAYHKLGFAVIDEQHRFGVKQRQALLEKSDFMPHLLSMTATPIPRSLALTLYGELDISILDELPSGRQPIQTKIWSPASAPKLYESIENELAKGRQAYVICPLIDDNPDNDKKSVEAEYNKLSKTIFSHRRVGLLHGKLPAEEKAEVMQKFADGELDMLVSTTVVEVGVNVPNATVMLIENADNFGLSQLHQLRGRVGRGKHQSFCHLMMSGHDKPSQRLREIEKSQDGFYLAEVDLKLRGPGEIYGKMQHGDLNLKIASLADTALIARAQTEAERFVKEGQDLLQYNHLAHAVSRYQRLTVLN
;
A
#
# COMPACT_ATOMS: atom_id res chain seq x y z
N MET A 1 -32.57 2.03 -25.02
CA MET A 1 -31.40 2.73 -24.43
C MET A 1 -30.18 1.84 -24.58
N LYS A 2 -29.02 2.43 -24.88
CA LYS A 2 -27.73 1.71 -25.01
C LYS A 2 -26.84 2.04 -23.80
N LEU A 3 -25.85 1.23 -23.49
CA LEU A 3 -24.89 1.49 -22.38
C LEU A 3 -24.17 2.84 -22.53
N THR A 4 -23.95 3.28 -23.77
CA THR A 4 -23.32 4.57 -24.12
C THR A 4 -24.27 5.76 -24.08
N THR A 5 -25.58 5.55 -23.78
CA THR A 5 -26.56 6.64 -23.72
C THR A 5 -26.19 7.60 -22.60
N PRO A 6 -26.08 8.94 -22.88
CA PRO A 6 -25.81 9.95 -21.85
C PRO A 6 -26.90 10.00 -20.78
N LEU A 7 -26.48 10.21 -19.52
CA LEU A 7 -27.41 10.24 -18.36
C LEU A 7 -28.43 11.39 -18.43
N GLU A 8 -28.14 12.47 -19.14
CA GLU A 8 -29.05 13.60 -19.34
C GLU A 8 -30.33 13.23 -20.11
N GLN A 9 -30.29 12.11 -20.89
CA GLN A 9 -31.45 11.60 -21.62
C GLN A 9 -32.35 10.70 -20.75
N ILE A 10 -31.98 10.44 -19.50
CA ILE A 10 -32.72 9.57 -18.61
C ILE A 10 -33.80 10.39 -17.87
N LYS A 11 -35.00 9.85 -17.83
CA LYS A 11 -36.12 10.47 -17.10
C LYS A 11 -35.71 10.80 -15.65
N GLY A 12 -35.94 12.06 -15.24
CA GLY A 12 -35.62 12.54 -13.89
C GLY A 12 -34.18 13.13 -13.74
N VAL A 13 -33.35 13.12 -14.78
CA VAL A 13 -32.05 13.75 -14.80
C VAL A 13 -32.13 15.08 -15.56
N GLY A 14 -32.28 16.19 -14.84
CA GLY A 14 -32.25 17.53 -15.45
C GLY A 14 -30.82 18.02 -15.69
N PRO A 15 -30.62 19.12 -16.45
CA PRO A 15 -29.30 19.61 -16.84
C PRO A 15 -28.33 19.86 -15.67
N LYS A 16 -28.81 20.43 -14.57
CA LYS A 16 -27.98 20.64 -13.35
C LYS A 16 -27.56 19.34 -12.70
N THR A 17 -28.44 18.33 -12.69
CA THR A 17 -28.14 16.99 -12.17
C THR A 17 -27.14 16.28 -13.06
N ALA A 18 -27.33 16.35 -14.39
CA ALA A 18 -26.40 15.77 -15.36
C ALA A 18 -25.00 16.36 -15.23
N GLN A 19 -24.89 17.68 -15.07
CA GLN A 19 -23.60 18.35 -14.85
C GLN A 19 -22.93 17.90 -13.55
N ALA A 20 -23.67 17.74 -12.45
CA ALA A 20 -23.13 17.28 -11.18
C ALA A 20 -22.73 15.78 -11.24
N LEU A 21 -23.48 14.93 -11.94
CA LEU A 21 -23.10 13.54 -12.22
C LEU A 21 -21.84 13.47 -13.07
N ALA A 22 -21.75 14.26 -14.15
CA ALA A 22 -20.58 14.31 -15.02
C ALA A 22 -19.31 14.77 -14.27
N ALA A 23 -19.44 15.75 -13.35
CA ALA A 23 -18.36 16.18 -12.46
C ALA A 23 -17.88 15.06 -11.49
N ALA A 24 -18.76 14.10 -11.19
CA ALA A 24 -18.44 12.91 -10.39
C ALA A 24 -17.96 11.71 -11.26
N GLY A 25 -17.75 11.93 -12.57
CA GLY A 25 -17.31 10.87 -13.50
C GLY A 25 -18.41 10.03 -14.10
N LEU A 26 -19.70 10.32 -13.80
CA LEU A 26 -20.86 9.56 -14.29
C LEU A 26 -21.48 10.28 -15.49
N LYS A 27 -21.14 9.86 -16.70
CA LYS A 27 -21.59 10.49 -17.94
C LYS A 27 -22.62 9.63 -18.69
N THR A 28 -22.47 8.31 -18.67
CA THR A 28 -23.25 7.34 -19.41
C THR A 28 -23.96 6.35 -18.51
N ILE A 29 -24.89 5.57 -19.06
CA ILE A 29 -25.53 4.47 -18.34
C ILE A 29 -24.51 3.45 -17.84
N SER A 30 -23.47 3.14 -18.63
CA SER A 30 -22.38 2.26 -18.21
C SER A 30 -21.71 2.77 -16.94
N ASP A 31 -21.38 4.07 -16.89
CA ASP A 31 -20.74 4.67 -15.71
C ASP A 31 -21.65 4.58 -14.47
N ALA A 32 -22.95 4.76 -14.67
CA ALA A 32 -23.93 4.65 -13.59
C ALA A 32 -24.03 3.20 -13.07
N LEU A 33 -24.05 2.20 -13.93
CA LEU A 33 -24.08 0.78 -13.54
C LEU A 33 -22.80 0.33 -12.83
N ASP A 34 -21.67 0.96 -13.14
CA ASP A 34 -20.38 0.75 -12.46
C ASP A 34 -20.26 1.54 -11.15
N PHE A 35 -21.23 2.42 -10.84
CA PHE A 35 -21.31 3.16 -9.58
C PHE A 35 -21.97 2.30 -8.49
N LEU A 36 -21.21 1.33 -7.97
CA LEU A 36 -21.70 0.30 -7.06
C LEU A 36 -22.07 0.87 -5.68
N PRO A 37 -23.08 0.26 -4.99
CA PRO A 37 -23.45 0.63 -3.63
C PRO A 37 -22.30 0.37 -2.64
N ARG A 38 -22.06 1.35 -1.76
CA ARG A 38 -21.05 1.21 -0.67
C ARG A 38 -21.55 0.37 0.51
N ALA A 39 -22.88 0.36 0.73
CA ALA A 39 -23.53 -0.32 1.84
C ALA A 39 -24.96 -0.66 1.47
N TYR A 40 -25.62 -1.44 2.32
CA TYR A 40 -27.03 -1.79 2.19
C TYR A 40 -27.71 -1.56 3.53
N ASP A 41 -28.88 -0.94 3.49
CA ASP A 41 -29.78 -0.80 4.63
C ASP A 41 -30.89 -1.86 4.51
N ASP A 42 -31.02 -2.67 5.54
CA ASP A 42 -32.02 -3.73 5.59
C ASP A 42 -33.21 -3.27 6.47
N TYR A 43 -34.31 -2.98 5.84
CA TYR A 43 -35.55 -2.55 6.51
C TYR A 43 -36.52 -3.71 6.77
N SER A 44 -36.19 -4.93 6.34
CA SER A 44 -37.00 -6.12 6.59
C SER A 44 -36.89 -6.63 8.02
N THR A 45 -35.77 -6.30 8.69
CA THR A 45 -35.41 -6.79 10.03
C THR A 45 -35.61 -5.73 11.12
N ALA A 46 -36.69 -4.94 11.05
CA ALA A 46 -36.96 -3.95 12.09
C ALA A 46 -37.20 -4.65 13.44
N VAL A 47 -36.38 -4.33 14.45
CA VAL A 47 -36.52 -4.81 15.81
C VAL A 47 -37.14 -3.75 16.73
N ASN A 48 -37.71 -4.15 17.85
CA ASN A 48 -38.16 -3.21 18.86
C ASN A 48 -37.00 -2.55 19.58
N ILE A 49 -37.19 -1.34 20.09
CA ILE A 49 -36.14 -0.59 20.80
C ILE A 49 -35.66 -1.33 22.05
N ALA A 50 -36.52 -2.07 22.74
CA ALA A 50 -36.14 -2.86 23.91
C ALA A 50 -35.20 -4.03 23.59
N ASP A 51 -35.23 -4.54 22.36
CA ASP A 51 -34.47 -5.71 21.91
C ASP A 51 -33.14 -5.34 21.23
N LEU A 52 -32.75 -4.06 21.26
CA LEU A 52 -31.54 -3.57 20.59
C LEU A 52 -30.28 -4.16 21.18
N GLN A 53 -29.44 -4.74 20.30
CA GLN A 53 -28.09 -5.21 20.64
C GLN A 53 -27.03 -4.36 19.93
N PRO A 54 -25.83 -4.21 20.50
CA PRO A 54 -24.75 -3.48 19.84
C PRO A 54 -24.44 -4.03 18.44
N GLY A 55 -24.43 -3.16 17.44
CA GLY A 55 -24.24 -3.52 16.06
C GLY A 55 -25.08 -2.68 15.10
N LYS A 56 -25.18 -3.11 13.84
CA LYS A 56 -26.08 -2.48 12.88
C LYS A 56 -27.53 -2.90 13.20
N VAL A 57 -28.40 -1.94 13.41
CA VAL A 57 -29.81 -2.15 13.80
C VAL A 57 -30.75 -1.35 12.92
N THR A 58 -31.97 -1.87 12.75
CA THR A 58 -33.07 -1.16 12.11
C THR A 58 -34.24 -1.12 13.08
N VAL A 59 -34.78 0.08 13.33
CA VAL A 59 -35.95 0.30 14.21
C VAL A 59 -37.03 1.08 13.51
N LYS A 60 -38.28 0.74 13.76
CA LYS A 60 -39.47 1.51 13.33
C LYS A 60 -39.97 2.32 14.53
N ALA A 61 -39.86 3.64 14.45
CA ALA A 61 -40.19 4.51 15.59
C ALA A 61 -40.73 5.87 15.16
N ARG A 62 -41.33 6.60 16.11
CA ARG A 62 -41.67 8.02 15.98
C ARG A 62 -40.61 8.86 16.67
N CYS A 63 -40.48 10.10 16.23
CA CYS A 63 -39.61 11.07 16.87
C CYS A 63 -40.41 11.83 17.95
N GLU A 64 -40.01 11.65 19.22
CA GLU A 64 -40.63 12.39 20.34
C GLU A 64 -40.06 13.81 20.44
N SER A 65 -38.78 13.96 20.23
CA SER A 65 -38.10 15.25 20.26
C SER A 65 -36.89 15.26 19.38
N VAL A 66 -36.58 16.39 18.77
CA VAL A 66 -35.41 16.59 17.94
C VAL A 66 -34.83 17.99 18.15
N SER A 67 -33.53 18.11 18.26
CA SER A 67 -32.80 19.38 18.40
C SER A 67 -31.45 19.35 17.74
N THR A 68 -31.04 20.51 17.20
CA THR A 68 -29.69 20.69 16.61
C THR A 68 -28.93 21.72 17.42
N ARG A 69 -27.70 21.40 17.78
CA ARG A 69 -26.77 22.32 18.46
C ARG A 69 -25.46 22.45 17.70
N ILE A 70 -24.86 23.62 17.80
CA ILE A 70 -23.50 23.88 17.31
C ILE A 70 -22.54 23.62 18.45
N VAL A 71 -21.63 22.66 18.28
CA VAL A 71 -20.62 22.29 19.30
C VAL A 71 -19.36 23.11 19.15
N ARG A 72 -18.93 23.33 17.90
CA ARG A 72 -17.79 24.18 17.54
C ARG A 72 -17.93 24.61 16.07
N ARG A 73 -17.10 25.56 15.61
CA ARG A 73 -17.10 26.00 14.21
C ARG A 73 -16.91 24.77 13.28
N GLY A 74 -17.87 24.53 12.40
CA GLY A 74 -17.90 23.39 11.46
C GLY A 74 -18.48 22.08 11.99
N LEU A 75 -18.89 21.98 13.29
CA LEU A 75 -19.52 20.79 13.84
C LEU A 75 -20.91 21.07 14.43
N ARG A 76 -21.93 20.56 13.74
CA ARG A 76 -23.34 20.57 14.20
C ARG A 76 -23.74 19.16 14.58
N ILE A 77 -24.41 19.01 15.71
CA ILE A 77 -24.93 17.72 16.18
C ILE A 77 -26.45 17.83 16.28
N THR A 78 -27.15 17.00 15.50
CA THR A 78 -28.60 16.81 15.62
C THR A 78 -28.86 15.59 16.47
N THR A 79 -29.72 15.72 17.47
CA THR A 79 -30.09 14.65 18.37
C THR A 79 -31.58 14.48 18.37
N ALA A 80 -32.08 13.25 18.27
CA ALA A 80 -33.49 12.91 18.40
C ALA A 80 -33.70 11.82 19.45
N VAL A 81 -34.84 11.85 20.09
CA VAL A 81 -35.38 10.75 20.92
C VAL A 81 -36.41 10.01 20.11
N LEU A 82 -36.13 8.75 19.82
CA LEU A 82 -36.97 7.84 19.07
C LEU A 82 -37.76 6.97 20.04
N VAL A 83 -39.02 6.76 19.75
CA VAL A 83 -39.95 6.03 20.62
C VAL A 83 -40.77 5.03 19.81
N ASP A 84 -40.86 3.82 20.32
CA ASP A 84 -41.78 2.80 19.88
C ASP A 84 -42.66 2.30 21.07
N LYS A 85 -43.37 1.21 20.88
CA LYS A 85 -44.21 0.61 21.92
C LYS A 85 -43.41 -0.05 23.06
N SER A 86 -42.13 -0.31 22.81
CA SER A 86 -41.25 -1.08 23.70
C SER A 86 -40.28 -0.21 24.52
N GLY A 87 -39.96 1.01 24.05
CA GLY A 87 -39.04 1.86 24.76
C GLY A 87 -38.63 3.13 24.02
N LYS A 88 -37.52 3.73 24.49
CA LYS A 88 -36.96 4.95 23.91
C LYS A 88 -35.45 4.76 23.66
N VAL A 89 -34.94 5.30 22.53
CA VAL A 89 -33.53 5.30 22.20
C VAL A 89 -33.13 6.65 21.61
N LYS A 90 -31.86 7.05 21.86
CA LYS A 90 -31.32 8.29 21.32
C LYS A 90 -30.71 8.02 19.95
N ALA A 91 -30.94 8.88 18.97
CA ALA A 91 -30.29 8.91 17.68
C ALA A 91 -29.46 10.21 17.54
N VAL A 92 -28.28 10.13 16.94
CA VAL A 92 -27.33 11.26 16.83
C VAL A 92 -26.80 11.33 15.40
N TRP A 93 -26.85 12.55 14.80
CA TRP A 93 -26.29 12.84 13.49
C TRP A 93 -25.26 13.96 13.57
N PHE A 94 -24.18 13.81 12.84
CA PHE A 94 -23.12 14.82 12.71
C PHE A 94 -23.27 15.56 11.38
N ASN A 95 -23.26 16.90 11.44
CA ASN A 95 -23.35 17.81 10.29
C ASN A 95 -24.60 17.59 9.39
N GLN A 96 -25.73 17.16 9.98
CA GLN A 96 -27.00 16.95 9.29
C GLN A 96 -28.16 17.76 9.95
N PRO A 97 -28.10 19.10 9.96
CA PRO A 97 -29.14 19.92 10.63
C PRO A 97 -30.53 19.80 9.98
N TYR A 98 -30.61 19.43 8.71
CA TYR A 98 -31.88 19.21 7.99
C TYR A 98 -32.72 18.09 8.59
N ARG A 99 -32.15 17.19 9.37
CA ARG A 99 -32.85 16.13 10.10
C ARG A 99 -33.87 16.70 11.09
N GLU A 100 -33.56 17.84 11.67
CA GLU A 100 -34.51 18.51 12.61
C GLU A 100 -35.83 18.86 11.92
N THR A 101 -35.77 19.39 10.71
CA THR A 101 -36.97 19.70 9.94
C THR A 101 -37.69 18.44 9.46
N GLN A 102 -36.94 17.42 9.05
CA GLN A 102 -37.50 16.15 8.56
C GLN A 102 -38.24 15.39 9.65
N LEU A 103 -37.77 15.39 10.90
CA LEU A 103 -38.30 14.59 12.00
C LEU A 103 -39.35 15.31 12.86
N LYS A 104 -39.66 16.58 12.57
CA LYS A 104 -40.73 17.33 13.27
C LYS A 104 -42.16 16.87 12.93
N SER A 105 -42.32 16.00 11.93
CA SER A 105 -43.64 15.43 11.59
C SER A 105 -43.99 14.28 12.54
N ASP A 106 -45.26 14.15 12.89
CA ASP A 106 -45.80 13.04 13.70
C ASP A 106 -45.95 11.72 12.91
N ALA A 107 -45.03 11.51 11.98
CA ALA A 107 -44.98 10.33 11.13
C ALA A 107 -44.13 9.20 11.76
N GLU A 108 -44.42 7.98 11.36
CA GLU A 108 -43.53 6.85 11.65
C GLU A 108 -42.39 6.78 10.64
N PHE A 109 -41.19 6.65 11.15
CA PHE A 109 -39.98 6.51 10.36
C PHE A 109 -39.32 5.17 10.63
N ILE A 110 -38.51 4.70 9.68
CA ILE A 110 -37.56 3.60 9.87
C ILE A 110 -36.17 4.20 9.94
N PHE A 111 -35.44 3.83 10.99
CA PHE A 111 -34.08 4.26 11.28
C PHE A 111 -33.16 3.05 11.16
N SER A 112 -32.12 3.11 10.31
CA SER A 112 -31.09 2.07 10.23
C SER A 112 -29.72 2.67 10.48
N GLY A 113 -29.00 2.16 11.49
CA GLY A 113 -27.72 2.72 11.89
C GLY A 113 -26.96 1.85 12.88
N GLN A 114 -25.79 2.34 13.31
CA GLN A 114 -24.93 1.63 14.27
C GLN A 114 -25.38 1.95 15.70
N PHE A 115 -25.92 0.96 16.40
CA PHE A 115 -26.24 1.04 17.82
C PHE A 115 -25.04 0.62 18.65
N GLY A 116 -24.71 1.40 19.68
CA GLY A 116 -23.60 1.10 20.56
C GLY A 116 -23.41 2.15 21.64
N MET A 117 -22.50 1.87 22.57
CA MET A 117 -22.15 2.77 23.65
C MET A 117 -21.17 3.84 23.16
N GLN A 118 -21.56 5.12 23.29
CA GLN A 118 -20.69 6.26 23.02
C GLN A 118 -20.90 7.32 24.11
N TYR A 119 -19.80 7.88 24.63
CA TYR A 119 -19.85 8.82 25.77
C TYR A 119 -20.68 8.30 26.96
N ASN A 120 -20.49 7.02 27.29
CA ASN A 120 -21.17 6.32 28.39
C ASN A 120 -22.71 6.22 28.26
N ARG A 121 -23.25 6.28 27.03
CA ARG A 121 -24.68 6.14 26.71
C ARG A 121 -24.87 5.31 25.45
N TYR A 122 -25.90 4.46 25.46
CA TYR A 122 -26.32 3.75 24.26
C TYR A 122 -27.09 4.68 23.31
N GLN A 123 -26.71 4.68 22.04
CA GLN A 123 -27.35 5.50 21.02
C GLN A 123 -27.17 4.89 19.62
N ILE A 124 -28.03 5.31 18.66
CA ILE A 124 -27.88 4.98 17.26
C ILE A 124 -27.13 6.12 16.58
N ASN A 125 -25.99 5.81 15.96
CA ASN A 125 -25.12 6.82 15.35
C ASN A 125 -25.38 6.94 13.85
N ASN A 126 -25.59 8.19 13.37
CA ASN A 126 -25.84 8.55 11.98
C ASN A 126 -26.85 7.63 11.27
N PRO A 127 -28.02 7.29 11.87
CA PRO A 127 -28.94 6.40 11.18
C PRO A 127 -29.46 7.02 9.88
N SER A 128 -29.67 6.19 8.85
CA SER A 128 -30.54 6.53 7.73
C SER A 128 -31.96 6.68 8.22
N VAL A 129 -32.76 7.51 7.55
CA VAL A 129 -34.11 7.82 7.95
C VAL A 129 -35.00 7.79 6.72
N GLU A 130 -36.03 6.93 6.74
CA GLU A 130 -37.00 6.82 5.68
C GLU A 130 -38.43 6.82 6.28
N LEU A 131 -39.43 7.37 5.56
CA LEU A 131 -40.81 7.28 5.99
C LEU A 131 -41.32 5.83 5.92
N ALA A 132 -41.89 5.32 7.00
CA ALA A 132 -42.38 3.94 7.06
C ALA A 132 -43.34 3.59 5.93
N LYS A 133 -44.19 4.54 5.52
CA LYS A 133 -45.11 4.39 4.38
C LYS A 133 -44.38 4.25 3.03
N GLU A 134 -43.27 5.01 2.82
CA GLU A 134 -42.47 4.92 1.59
C GLU A 134 -41.71 3.60 1.54
N VAL A 135 -41.14 3.15 2.67
CA VAL A 135 -40.46 1.86 2.77
C VAL A 135 -41.44 0.72 2.48
N ALA A 136 -42.62 0.73 3.07
CA ALA A 136 -43.65 -0.28 2.82
C ALA A 136 -44.01 -0.36 1.33
N LYS A 137 -44.19 0.78 0.66
CA LYS A 137 -44.43 0.84 -0.79
C LYS A 137 -43.24 0.28 -1.59
N THR A 138 -42.02 0.66 -1.25
CA THR A 138 -40.79 0.18 -1.93
C THR A 138 -40.58 -1.31 -1.68
N THR A 139 -40.86 -1.81 -0.48
CA THR A 139 -40.77 -3.25 -0.15
C THR A 139 -41.80 -4.06 -0.94
N MET A 140 -43.03 -3.53 -1.14
CA MET A 140 -44.02 -4.15 -2.03
C MET A 140 -43.57 -4.16 -3.49
N GLU A 141 -42.95 -3.07 -3.98
CA GLU A 141 -42.49 -2.96 -5.36
C GLU A 141 -41.24 -3.85 -5.66
N ASN A 142 -40.33 -3.99 -4.71
CA ASN A 142 -39.08 -4.72 -4.90
C ASN A 142 -39.06 -6.13 -4.31
N ALA A 143 -40.13 -6.56 -3.62
CA ALA A 143 -40.18 -7.83 -2.89
C ALA A 143 -39.05 -8.07 -1.87
N SER A 144 -38.32 -7.02 -1.49
CA SER A 144 -37.24 -7.07 -0.47
C SER A 144 -37.19 -5.76 0.31
N GLY A 145 -36.77 -5.84 1.59
CA GLY A 145 -36.54 -4.67 2.43
C GLY A 145 -35.13 -4.11 2.31
N ILE A 146 -34.30 -4.66 1.44
CA ILE A 146 -32.89 -4.28 1.33
C ILE A 146 -32.75 -3.14 0.32
N GLN A 147 -32.17 -2.01 0.78
CA GLN A 147 -31.94 -0.84 -0.07
C GLN A 147 -30.46 -0.53 -0.23
N PRO A 148 -29.98 -0.33 -1.48
CA PRO A 148 -28.61 0.06 -1.73
C PRO A 148 -28.32 1.50 -1.31
N VAL A 149 -27.19 1.72 -0.63
CA VAL A 149 -26.69 3.03 -0.21
C VAL A 149 -25.48 3.39 -1.05
N TYR A 150 -25.61 4.44 -1.86
CA TYR A 150 -24.53 4.91 -2.74
C TYR A 150 -23.63 5.93 -2.05
N LYS A 151 -22.41 6.12 -2.59
CA LYS A 151 -21.52 7.19 -2.16
C LYS A 151 -22.16 8.54 -2.46
N SER A 152 -22.04 9.49 -1.52
CA SER A 152 -22.60 10.83 -1.70
C SER A 152 -21.89 11.57 -2.85
N ILE A 153 -22.67 12.17 -3.72
CA ILE A 153 -22.20 13.03 -4.80
C ILE A 153 -22.55 14.48 -4.42
N LYS A 154 -21.58 15.38 -4.56
CA LYS A 154 -21.77 16.81 -4.23
C LYS A 154 -22.95 17.37 -5.05
N ASN A 155 -23.86 18.07 -4.38
CA ASN A 155 -25.06 18.69 -4.96
C ASN A 155 -26.12 17.72 -5.52
N ILE A 156 -26.04 16.41 -5.20
CA ILE A 156 -27.05 15.41 -5.57
C ILE A 156 -27.63 14.76 -4.32
N ARG A 157 -28.97 14.67 -4.26
CA ARG A 157 -29.65 13.97 -3.18
C ARG A 157 -29.50 12.46 -3.36
N PRO A 158 -29.33 11.67 -2.30
CA PRO A 158 -29.25 10.20 -2.40
C PRO A 158 -30.41 9.56 -3.15
N LYS A 159 -31.63 10.07 -2.94
CA LYS A 159 -32.85 9.61 -3.63
C LYS A 159 -32.77 9.78 -5.16
N THR A 160 -32.15 10.85 -5.65
CA THR A 160 -31.97 11.08 -7.10
C THR A 160 -31.11 9.98 -7.73
N VAL A 161 -30.08 9.50 -7.02
CA VAL A 161 -29.23 8.38 -7.50
C VAL A 161 -30.03 7.08 -7.49
N GLN A 162 -30.82 6.82 -6.45
CA GLN A 162 -31.68 5.65 -6.37
C GLN A 162 -32.74 5.64 -7.49
N ASP A 163 -33.39 6.78 -7.76
CA ASP A 163 -34.38 6.92 -8.84
C ASP A 163 -33.75 6.73 -10.22
N LEU A 164 -32.50 7.25 -10.44
CA LEU A 164 -31.73 7.00 -11.65
C LEU A 164 -31.50 5.49 -11.84
N MET A 165 -31.05 4.78 -10.80
CA MET A 165 -30.80 3.33 -10.86
C MET A 165 -32.08 2.53 -11.15
N LYS A 166 -33.23 2.95 -10.57
CA LYS A 166 -34.52 2.34 -10.89
C LYS A 166 -34.87 2.50 -12.39
N ASN A 167 -34.63 3.69 -12.96
CA ASN A 167 -34.97 3.98 -14.35
C ASN A 167 -34.09 3.23 -15.36
N ILE A 168 -32.83 2.93 -15.02
CA ILE A 168 -31.91 2.17 -15.88
C ILE A 168 -31.91 0.66 -15.61
N ARG A 169 -32.68 0.19 -14.61
CA ARG A 169 -32.78 -1.24 -14.24
C ARG A 169 -33.05 -2.18 -15.41
N PRO A 170 -33.99 -1.87 -16.35
CA PRO A 170 -34.26 -2.75 -17.49
C PRO A 170 -33.06 -3.03 -18.39
N ILE A 171 -32.05 -2.13 -18.37
CA ILE A 171 -30.85 -2.29 -19.21
C ILE A 171 -29.89 -3.33 -18.61
N MET A 172 -29.98 -3.59 -17.31
CA MET A 172 -29.14 -4.58 -16.63
C MET A 172 -29.37 -6.00 -17.19
N ASP A 173 -30.55 -6.27 -17.79
CA ASP A 173 -30.84 -7.56 -18.43
C ASP A 173 -30.00 -7.82 -19.67
N PHE A 174 -29.51 -6.78 -20.31
CA PHE A 174 -28.81 -6.81 -21.60
C PHE A 174 -27.32 -6.50 -21.46
N LEU A 175 -26.76 -6.61 -20.25
CA LEU A 175 -25.34 -6.43 -20.04
C LEU A 175 -24.55 -7.54 -20.72
N PRO A 176 -23.56 -7.22 -21.54
CA PRO A 176 -22.72 -8.23 -22.19
C PRO A 176 -21.88 -8.97 -21.15
N GLU A 177 -21.68 -10.25 -21.38
CA GLU A 177 -20.77 -11.06 -20.58
C GLU A 177 -19.32 -10.70 -20.90
N THR A 178 -18.50 -10.61 -19.89
CA THR A 178 -17.08 -10.22 -19.97
C THR A 178 -16.15 -11.41 -19.80
N LEU A 179 -16.57 -12.43 -19.03
CA LEU A 179 -15.77 -13.63 -18.81
C LEU A 179 -16.16 -14.76 -19.76
N PRO A 180 -15.20 -15.61 -20.17
CA PRO A 180 -15.48 -16.85 -20.86
C PRO A 180 -16.43 -17.76 -20.11
N GLU A 181 -17.38 -18.39 -20.81
CA GLU A 181 -18.42 -19.23 -20.19
C GLU A 181 -17.85 -20.42 -19.41
N ASN A 182 -16.76 -21.01 -19.90
CA ASN A 182 -16.05 -22.09 -19.22
C ASN A 182 -15.50 -21.65 -17.86
N ILE A 183 -15.03 -20.41 -17.69
CA ILE A 183 -14.58 -19.84 -16.42
C ILE A 183 -15.76 -19.65 -15.47
N ILE A 184 -16.86 -19.06 -15.98
CA ILE A 184 -18.07 -18.84 -15.19
C ILE A 184 -18.57 -20.16 -14.59
N ARG A 185 -18.63 -21.22 -15.41
CA ARG A 185 -19.08 -22.56 -14.98
C ARG A 185 -18.13 -23.19 -13.95
N ARG A 186 -16.80 -23.17 -14.22
CA ARG A 186 -15.80 -23.75 -13.30
C ARG A 186 -15.79 -23.05 -11.95
N GLN A 187 -15.90 -21.73 -11.95
CA GLN A 187 -15.87 -20.92 -10.75
C GLN A 187 -17.23 -20.77 -10.07
N LYS A 188 -18.30 -21.37 -10.64
CA LYS A 188 -19.69 -21.31 -10.17
C LYS A 188 -20.19 -19.88 -9.95
N LEU A 189 -19.79 -18.97 -10.84
CA LEU A 189 -20.14 -17.57 -10.76
C LEU A 189 -21.52 -17.33 -11.43
N VAL A 190 -22.20 -16.29 -11.00
CA VAL A 190 -23.38 -15.77 -11.70
C VAL A 190 -22.98 -14.99 -12.94
N SER A 191 -23.90 -14.79 -13.89
CA SER A 191 -23.67 -13.93 -15.04
C SER A 191 -23.43 -12.46 -14.62
N ARG A 192 -22.78 -11.67 -15.47
CA ARG A 192 -22.55 -10.25 -15.19
C ARG A 192 -23.85 -9.47 -14.99
N SER A 193 -24.86 -9.77 -15.82
CA SER A 193 -26.21 -9.19 -15.71
C SER A 193 -26.84 -9.45 -14.34
N GLU A 194 -26.80 -10.72 -13.86
CA GLU A 194 -27.31 -11.08 -12.53
C GLU A 194 -26.52 -10.40 -11.42
N ALA A 195 -25.19 -10.36 -11.50
CA ALA A 195 -24.34 -9.73 -10.51
C ALA A 195 -24.66 -8.24 -10.32
N VAL A 196 -24.78 -7.49 -11.43
CA VAL A 196 -25.13 -6.07 -11.37
C VAL A 196 -26.55 -5.86 -10.79
N LYS A 197 -27.53 -6.70 -11.18
CA LYS A 197 -28.86 -6.68 -10.59
C LYS A 197 -28.86 -6.95 -9.09
N PHE A 198 -28.10 -7.98 -8.64
CA PHE A 198 -27.96 -8.34 -7.24
C PHE A 198 -27.38 -7.21 -6.41
N LEU A 199 -26.51 -6.38 -6.99
CA LEU A 199 -25.94 -5.25 -6.26
C LEU A 199 -26.86 -4.02 -6.26
N HIS A 200 -27.54 -3.71 -7.37
CA HIS A 200 -28.37 -2.51 -7.46
C HIS A 200 -29.83 -2.72 -6.99
N ALA A 201 -30.30 -3.96 -6.96
CA ALA A 201 -31.67 -4.31 -6.54
C ALA A 201 -31.71 -5.70 -5.87
N PRO A 202 -30.99 -5.90 -4.75
CA PRO A 202 -30.91 -7.19 -4.09
C PRO A 202 -32.23 -7.59 -3.45
N LYS A 203 -32.50 -8.89 -3.46
CA LYS A 203 -33.62 -9.50 -2.72
C LYS A 203 -33.14 -10.11 -1.40
N THR A 204 -31.88 -10.60 -1.37
CA THR A 204 -31.30 -11.26 -0.21
C THR A 204 -29.86 -10.81 0.01
N HIS A 205 -29.31 -11.02 1.20
CA HIS A 205 -27.90 -10.80 1.48
C HIS A 205 -26.99 -11.78 0.71
N GLU A 206 -27.49 -12.98 0.38
CA GLU A 206 -26.77 -13.94 -0.45
C GLU A 206 -26.57 -13.42 -1.88
N GLU A 207 -27.60 -12.80 -2.48
CA GLU A 207 -27.48 -12.15 -3.79
C GLU A 207 -26.40 -11.07 -3.78
N ILE A 208 -26.34 -10.23 -2.73
CA ILE A 208 -25.28 -9.22 -2.58
C ILE A 208 -23.89 -9.86 -2.55
N SER A 209 -23.73 -10.95 -1.79
CA SER A 209 -22.47 -11.67 -1.68
C SER A 209 -22.05 -12.26 -3.02
N ARG A 210 -22.95 -12.94 -3.72
CA ARG A 210 -22.70 -13.54 -5.03
C ARG A 210 -22.41 -12.49 -6.12
N GLY A 211 -23.13 -11.37 -6.10
CA GLY A 211 -22.88 -10.26 -7.01
C GLY A 211 -21.51 -9.63 -6.80
N ARG A 212 -21.11 -9.43 -5.53
CA ARG A 212 -19.77 -8.93 -5.17
C ARG A 212 -18.68 -9.91 -5.59
N GLU A 213 -18.83 -11.19 -5.28
CA GLU A 213 -17.86 -12.22 -5.65
C GLU A 213 -17.63 -12.25 -7.17
N ARG A 214 -18.72 -12.20 -7.96
CA ARG A 214 -18.64 -12.20 -9.44
C ARG A 214 -17.86 -11.02 -9.99
N LEU A 215 -18.20 -9.80 -9.57
CA LEU A 215 -17.54 -8.60 -10.09
C LEU A 215 -16.11 -8.44 -9.54
N ALA A 216 -15.86 -8.86 -8.30
CA ALA A 216 -14.51 -8.85 -7.72
C ALA A 216 -13.61 -9.88 -8.41
N PHE A 217 -14.12 -11.08 -8.72
CA PHE A 217 -13.38 -12.07 -9.50
C PHE A 217 -13.05 -11.54 -10.90
N GLU A 218 -14.00 -10.93 -11.60
CA GLU A 218 -13.79 -10.33 -12.92
C GLU A 218 -12.65 -9.31 -12.89
N GLU A 219 -12.72 -8.36 -11.94
CA GLU A 219 -11.72 -7.30 -11.82
C GLU A 219 -10.31 -7.84 -11.54
N LEU A 220 -10.18 -8.85 -10.67
CA LEU A 220 -8.92 -9.52 -10.39
C LEU A 220 -8.42 -10.34 -11.59
N PHE A 221 -9.31 -11.08 -12.24
CA PHE A 221 -8.97 -11.90 -13.40
C PHE A 221 -8.44 -11.04 -14.55
N GLU A 222 -9.13 -9.94 -14.90
CA GLU A 222 -8.71 -9.00 -15.94
C GLU A 222 -7.31 -8.43 -15.66
N MET A 223 -7.06 -8.04 -14.42
CA MET A 223 -5.78 -7.46 -14.01
C MET A 223 -4.65 -8.50 -14.04
N ILE A 224 -4.89 -9.69 -13.48
CA ILE A 224 -3.89 -10.76 -13.46
C ILE A 224 -3.62 -11.27 -14.88
N LEU A 225 -4.64 -11.39 -15.71
CA LEU A 225 -4.50 -11.81 -17.11
C LEU A 225 -3.67 -10.80 -17.91
N ALA A 226 -3.88 -9.49 -17.69
CA ALA A 226 -3.04 -8.45 -18.29
C ALA A 226 -1.56 -8.59 -17.90
N ALA A 227 -1.28 -8.86 -16.63
CA ALA A 227 0.07 -9.09 -16.15
C ALA A 227 0.71 -10.36 -16.77
N GLN A 228 -0.07 -11.44 -16.96
CA GLN A 228 0.41 -12.66 -17.63
C GLN A 228 0.75 -12.41 -19.10
N PHE A 229 -0.05 -11.62 -19.81
CA PHE A 229 0.28 -11.26 -21.21
C PHE A 229 1.52 -10.35 -21.27
N ASN A 230 1.67 -9.38 -20.39
CA ASN A 230 2.89 -8.56 -20.32
C ASN A 230 4.12 -9.43 -20.05
N LYS A 231 4.01 -10.40 -19.14
CA LYS A 231 5.09 -11.37 -18.89
C LYS A 231 5.43 -12.18 -20.14
N GLN A 232 4.42 -12.64 -20.86
CA GLN A 232 4.62 -13.38 -22.12
C GLN A 232 5.28 -12.52 -23.21
N GLU A 233 4.96 -11.23 -23.28
CA GLU A 233 5.64 -10.29 -24.20
C GLU A 233 7.11 -10.09 -23.81
N GLN A 234 7.41 -9.98 -22.52
CA GLN A 234 8.79 -9.86 -22.04
C GLN A 234 9.63 -11.10 -22.40
N THR A 235 9.07 -12.31 -22.36
CA THR A 235 9.81 -13.52 -22.76
C THR A 235 10.13 -13.59 -24.25
N ARG A 236 9.57 -12.71 -25.08
CA ARG A 236 9.91 -12.57 -26.50
C ARG A 236 11.09 -11.64 -26.75
N LEU A 237 11.50 -10.86 -25.73
CA LEU A 237 12.66 -9.99 -25.82
C LEU A 237 13.94 -10.83 -25.73
N THR A 238 14.97 -10.44 -26.45
CA THR A 238 16.27 -11.09 -26.35
C THR A 238 17.08 -10.47 -25.22
N GLY A 239 17.52 -11.30 -24.28
CA GLY A 239 18.38 -10.94 -23.16
C GLY A 239 19.81 -11.46 -23.35
N TRP A 240 20.72 -11.01 -22.48
CA TRP A 240 22.05 -11.59 -22.40
C TRP A 240 21.99 -12.97 -21.75
N LYS A 241 22.56 -13.99 -22.37
CA LYS A 241 22.71 -15.30 -21.74
C LYS A 241 24.00 -15.31 -20.92
N ILE A 242 23.89 -15.34 -19.59
CA ILE A 242 25.02 -15.32 -18.65
C ILE A 242 25.18 -16.73 -18.06
N PRO A 243 26.23 -17.47 -18.44
CA PRO A 243 26.39 -18.86 -18.05
C PRO A 243 26.72 -18.99 -16.56
N PHE A 244 26.14 -19.97 -15.90
CA PHE A 244 26.41 -20.29 -14.50
C PHE A 244 27.78 -20.92 -14.31
N ASN A 245 28.57 -20.39 -13.36
CA ASN A 245 29.87 -20.91 -12.98
C ASN A 245 29.90 -21.32 -11.48
N LYS A 246 29.75 -22.61 -11.22
CA LYS A 246 29.72 -23.16 -9.87
C LYS A 246 30.96 -22.77 -9.03
N SER A 247 32.13 -22.65 -9.65
CA SER A 247 33.36 -22.34 -8.92
C SER A 247 33.38 -20.91 -8.38
N VAL A 248 32.85 -19.95 -9.14
CA VAL A 248 32.72 -18.55 -8.73
C VAL A 248 31.77 -18.43 -7.53
N VAL A 249 30.57 -19.00 -7.65
CA VAL A 249 29.57 -18.96 -6.59
C VAL A 249 30.07 -19.65 -5.32
N LYS A 250 30.71 -20.81 -5.45
CA LYS A 250 31.27 -21.52 -4.29
C LYS A 250 32.35 -20.68 -3.62
N SER A 251 33.33 -20.16 -4.39
CA SER A 251 34.40 -19.32 -3.84
C SER A 251 33.84 -18.07 -3.13
N PHE A 252 32.83 -17.42 -3.71
CA PHE A 252 32.18 -16.27 -3.06
C PHE A 252 31.55 -16.66 -1.72
N VAL A 253 30.77 -17.76 -1.68
CA VAL A 253 30.13 -18.23 -0.45
C VAL A 253 31.14 -18.62 0.62
N ASP A 254 32.21 -19.29 0.23
CA ASP A 254 33.26 -19.76 1.16
C ASP A 254 34.05 -18.58 1.79
N GLN A 255 34.10 -17.42 1.14
CA GLN A 255 34.78 -16.21 1.65
C GLN A 255 33.90 -15.29 2.48
N LEU A 256 32.58 -15.54 2.52
CA LEU A 256 31.70 -14.72 3.35
C LEU A 256 32.03 -14.88 4.84
N PRO A 257 32.07 -13.80 5.63
CA PRO A 257 32.32 -13.86 7.08
C PRO A 257 31.15 -14.44 7.88
N PHE A 258 30.08 -14.88 7.21
CA PHE A 258 28.87 -15.49 7.78
C PHE A 258 28.25 -16.47 6.79
N PRO A 259 27.53 -17.49 7.26
CA PRO A 259 26.82 -18.40 6.38
C PRO A 259 25.56 -17.75 5.79
N LEU A 260 25.26 -18.06 4.53
CA LEU A 260 23.98 -17.68 3.92
C LEU A 260 22.83 -18.48 4.54
N THR A 261 21.67 -17.82 4.74
CA THR A 261 20.43 -18.48 5.10
C THR A 261 19.89 -19.33 3.95
N ASN A 262 18.98 -20.27 4.23
CA ASN A 262 18.37 -21.06 3.16
C ASN A 262 17.55 -20.20 2.20
N ALA A 263 16.89 -19.16 2.70
CA ALA A 263 16.15 -18.22 1.87
C ALA A 263 17.08 -17.45 0.91
N GLN A 264 18.24 -17.00 1.38
CA GLN A 264 19.25 -16.33 0.55
C GLN A 264 19.81 -17.29 -0.53
N ARG A 265 20.09 -18.54 -0.17
CA ARG A 265 20.56 -19.57 -1.14
C ARG A 265 19.51 -19.84 -2.21
N ARG A 266 18.24 -20.03 -1.82
CA ARG A 266 17.14 -20.25 -2.77
C ARG A 266 16.98 -19.06 -3.72
N ALA A 267 16.96 -17.83 -3.19
CA ALA A 267 16.81 -16.62 -3.99
C ALA A 267 17.99 -16.44 -4.97
N ALA A 268 19.23 -16.59 -4.49
CA ALA A 268 20.42 -16.53 -5.35
C ALA A 268 20.34 -17.56 -6.47
N TRP A 269 19.98 -18.81 -6.15
CA TRP A 269 19.84 -19.87 -7.14
C TRP A 269 18.79 -19.57 -8.20
N GLN A 270 17.61 -19.09 -7.80
CA GLN A 270 16.56 -18.67 -8.73
C GLN A 270 17.04 -17.60 -9.70
N ILE A 271 17.74 -16.57 -9.18
CA ILE A 271 18.29 -15.50 -10.01
C ILE A 271 19.35 -16.06 -10.98
N LEU A 272 20.26 -16.90 -10.51
CA LEU A 272 21.31 -17.49 -11.35
C LEU A 272 20.73 -18.37 -12.46
N GLN A 273 19.66 -19.12 -12.19
CA GLN A 273 18.96 -19.89 -13.21
C GLN A 273 18.30 -18.98 -14.28
N ASP A 274 17.73 -17.86 -13.86
CA ASP A 274 17.13 -16.93 -14.82
C ASP A 274 18.18 -16.26 -15.73
N LEU A 275 19.41 -16.02 -15.23
CA LEU A 275 20.50 -15.44 -16.01
C LEU A 275 20.97 -16.35 -17.14
N GLU A 276 20.78 -17.66 -17.02
CA GLU A 276 21.11 -18.63 -18.09
C GLU A 276 20.11 -18.64 -19.25
N SER A 277 18.97 -17.97 -19.09
CA SER A 277 17.96 -17.89 -20.14
C SER A 277 18.37 -16.90 -21.26
N ASP A 278 17.80 -17.08 -22.44
CA ASP A 278 17.98 -16.18 -23.57
C ASP A 278 16.98 -14.99 -23.58
N HIS A 279 16.13 -14.92 -22.56
CA HIS A 279 15.19 -13.82 -22.35
C HIS A 279 15.54 -13.06 -21.05
N PRO A 280 15.27 -11.76 -20.98
CA PRO A 280 15.62 -10.95 -19.82
C PRO A 280 14.84 -11.38 -18.57
N MET A 281 15.55 -11.62 -17.47
CA MET A 281 14.92 -11.77 -16.16
C MET A 281 14.29 -10.46 -15.72
N ASN A 282 13.10 -10.51 -15.14
CA ASN A 282 12.49 -9.40 -14.42
C ASN A 282 11.99 -9.92 -13.06
N ARG A 283 12.80 -9.74 -12.00
CA ARG A 283 12.57 -10.39 -10.70
C ARG A 283 12.55 -9.38 -9.55
N LEU A 284 11.61 -9.58 -8.62
CA LEU A 284 11.53 -8.86 -7.36
C LEU A 284 12.15 -9.70 -6.23
N LEU A 285 13.20 -9.18 -5.62
CA LEU A 285 13.79 -9.73 -4.40
C LEU A 285 13.22 -9.00 -3.19
N GLN A 286 12.34 -9.65 -2.49
CA GLN A 286 11.63 -9.13 -1.36
C GLN A 286 12.16 -9.72 -0.05
N GLY A 287 12.31 -8.88 0.97
CA GLY A 287 12.75 -9.33 2.28
C GLY A 287 12.81 -8.16 3.26
N ASP A 288 12.72 -8.50 4.53
CA ASP A 288 12.75 -7.51 5.61
C ASP A 288 14.05 -6.70 5.63
N VAL A 289 14.06 -5.59 6.37
CA VAL A 289 15.27 -4.79 6.59
C VAL A 289 16.35 -5.66 7.25
N GLY A 290 17.52 -5.73 6.59
CA GLY A 290 18.63 -6.55 7.06
C GLY A 290 18.51 -8.05 6.79
N SER A 291 17.63 -8.51 5.88
CA SER A 291 17.53 -9.91 5.42
C SER A 291 18.69 -10.32 4.50
N GLY A 292 19.58 -9.39 4.10
CA GLY A 292 20.75 -9.66 3.27
C GLY A 292 20.51 -9.60 1.76
N LYS A 293 19.53 -8.83 1.30
CA LYS A 293 19.27 -8.60 -0.15
C LYS A 293 20.54 -8.17 -0.91
N THR A 294 21.31 -7.25 -0.33
CA THR A 294 22.56 -6.73 -0.93
C THR A 294 23.62 -7.83 -1.13
N VAL A 295 23.69 -8.80 -0.21
CA VAL A 295 24.63 -9.93 -0.33
C VAL A 295 24.23 -10.85 -1.47
N VAL A 296 22.93 -11.12 -1.64
CA VAL A 296 22.39 -11.89 -2.78
C VAL A 296 22.72 -11.18 -4.09
N ALA A 297 22.47 -9.87 -4.19
CA ALA A 297 22.81 -9.08 -5.36
C ALA A 297 24.33 -9.06 -5.64
N GLY A 298 25.15 -9.01 -4.60
CA GLY A 298 26.63 -9.07 -4.71
C GLY A 298 27.15 -10.42 -5.23
N LEU A 299 26.58 -11.54 -4.76
CA LEU A 299 26.91 -12.86 -5.27
C LEU A 299 26.61 -12.96 -6.77
N VAL A 300 25.43 -12.49 -7.19
CA VAL A 300 25.02 -12.47 -8.60
C VAL A 300 25.94 -11.54 -9.42
N ALA A 301 26.26 -10.36 -8.89
CA ALA A 301 27.16 -9.42 -9.56
C ALA A 301 28.58 -10.00 -9.76
N ALA A 302 29.08 -10.80 -8.81
CA ALA A 302 30.36 -11.51 -8.96
C ALA A 302 30.32 -12.49 -10.14
N GLU A 303 29.23 -13.25 -10.27
CA GLU A 303 29.02 -14.19 -11.38
C GLU A 303 28.96 -13.46 -12.73
N VAL A 304 28.16 -12.38 -12.79
CA VAL A 304 28.00 -11.54 -13.98
C VAL A 304 29.34 -10.94 -14.43
N ALA A 305 30.15 -10.42 -13.49
CA ALA A 305 31.47 -9.87 -13.77
C ALA A 305 32.43 -10.94 -14.32
N LYS A 306 32.44 -12.14 -13.74
CA LYS A 306 33.27 -13.25 -14.18
C LYS A 306 32.88 -13.81 -15.56
N ALA A 307 31.63 -13.61 -15.93
CA ALA A 307 31.14 -13.91 -17.28
C ALA A 307 31.47 -12.80 -18.32
N GLY A 308 32.10 -11.71 -17.91
CA GLY A 308 32.51 -10.59 -18.78
C GLY A 308 31.39 -9.57 -19.05
N PHE A 309 30.40 -9.48 -18.16
CA PHE A 309 29.33 -8.50 -18.24
C PHE A 309 29.41 -7.51 -17.08
N GLN A 310 28.77 -6.35 -17.27
CA GLN A 310 28.70 -5.29 -16.27
C GLN A 310 27.39 -5.33 -15.48
N THR A 311 27.48 -4.89 -14.22
CA THR A 311 26.34 -4.71 -13.32
C THR A 311 26.16 -3.24 -12.97
N ALA A 312 24.92 -2.71 -13.09
CA ALA A 312 24.54 -1.39 -12.60
C ALA A 312 23.60 -1.53 -11.39
N ILE A 313 23.97 -0.91 -10.26
CA ILE A 313 23.18 -0.94 -9.02
C ILE A 313 22.71 0.47 -8.69
N MET A 314 21.41 0.71 -8.84
CA MET A 314 20.77 2.00 -8.60
C MET A 314 20.16 2.06 -7.20
N ALA A 315 20.60 3.05 -6.39
CA ALA A 315 20.08 3.30 -5.05
C ALA A 315 19.36 4.66 -4.98
N PRO A 316 18.35 4.84 -4.11
CA PRO A 316 17.54 6.04 -4.08
C PRO A 316 18.25 7.30 -3.56
N THR A 317 19.35 7.11 -2.82
CA THR A 317 20.16 8.22 -2.29
C THR A 317 21.64 7.95 -2.46
N GLU A 318 22.44 9.02 -2.51
CA GLU A 318 23.90 8.91 -2.64
C GLU A 318 24.53 8.19 -1.45
N ILE A 319 24.05 8.44 -0.25
CA ILE A 319 24.53 7.79 0.97
C ILE A 319 24.34 6.27 0.90
N LEU A 320 23.18 5.80 0.43
CA LEU A 320 22.94 4.37 0.20
C LEU A 320 23.85 3.80 -0.89
N ALA A 321 24.00 4.53 -2.00
CA ALA A 321 24.91 4.11 -3.07
C ALA A 321 26.34 3.95 -2.55
N GLN A 322 26.83 4.89 -1.74
CA GLN A 322 28.14 4.83 -1.10
C GLN A 322 28.27 3.65 -0.14
N GLN A 323 27.27 3.42 0.72
CA GLN A 323 27.29 2.30 1.66
C GLN A 323 27.27 0.94 0.94
N HIS A 324 26.41 0.80 -0.07
CA HIS A 324 26.37 -0.43 -0.87
C HIS A 324 27.67 -0.65 -1.64
N ALA A 325 28.21 0.41 -2.25
CA ALA A 325 29.50 0.34 -2.95
C ALA A 325 30.62 -0.12 -2.02
N LYS A 326 30.75 0.50 -0.85
CA LYS A 326 31.77 0.12 0.15
C LYS A 326 31.60 -1.33 0.61
N THR A 327 30.35 -1.73 0.97
CA THR A 327 30.10 -3.08 1.47
C THR A 327 30.37 -4.14 0.40
N LEU A 328 29.97 -3.88 -0.85
CA LEU A 328 30.18 -4.85 -1.92
C LEU A 328 31.60 -4.80 -2.47
N ASP A 329 32.30 -3.68 -2.42
CA ASP A 329 33.73 -3.60 -2.76
C ASP A 329 34.55 -4.52 -1.85
N GLU A 330 34.32 -4.48 -0.53
CA GLU A 330 34.96 -5.38 0.43
C GLU A 330 34.72 -6.88 0.13
N LEU A 331 33.55 -7.22 -0.43
CA LEU A 331 33.19 -8.59 -0.79
C LEU A 331 33.65 -9.00 -2.19
N LEU A 332 33.72 -8.08 -3.13
CA LEU A 332 34.01 -8.34 -4.55
C LEU A 332 35.47 -8.16 -4.95
N SER A 333 36.17 -7.23 -4.31
CA SER A 333 37.61 -6.97 -4.60
C SER A 333 38.51 -8.21 -4.50
N PRO A 334 38.31 -9.15 -3.53
CA PRO A 334 39.08 -10.40 -3.47
C PRO A 334 38.92 -11.29 -4.71
N PHE A 335 37.84 -11.09 -5.47
CA PHE A 335 37.61 -11.78 -6.75
C PHE A 335 38.18 -11.04 -7.95
N GLY A 336 38.83 -9.91 -7.75
CA GLY A 336 39.30 -9.05 -8.84
C GLY A 336 38.15 -8.46 -9.66
N VAL A 337 37.02 -8.15 -9.00
CA VAL A 337 35.90 -7.45 -9.57
C VAL A 337 36.02 -5.97 -9.22
N SER A 338 36.05 -5.12 -10.24
CA SER A 338 36.22 -3.68 -10.08
C SER A 338 34.88 -3.01 -9.75
N VAL A 339 34.85 -2.27 -8.63
CA VAL A 339 33.68 -1.56 -8.15
C VAL A 339 33.89 -0.05 -8.28
N ALA A 340 32.89 0.68 -8.78
CA ALA A 340 32.91 2.14 -8.89
C ALA A 340 31.63 2.77 -8.38
N LEU A 341 31.73 4.07 -8.02
CA LEU A 341 30.59 4.87 -7.53
C LEU A 341 30.41 6.12 -8.42
N LEU A 342 29.25 6.24 -9.05
CA LEU A 342 28.86 7.37 -9.89
C LEU A 342 27.71 8.14 -9.25
N THR A 343 28.02 9.30 -8.64
CA THR A 343 27.04 10.20 -8.02
C THR A 343 27.17 11.62 -8.58
N GLY A 344 26.25 12.50 -8.16
CA GLY A 344 26.26 13.93 -8.52
C GLY A 344 27.51 14.68 -8.03
N HIS A 345 28.19 14.18 -7.00
CA HIS A 345 29.40 14.79 -6.45
C HIS A 345 30.67 14.49 -7.27
N VAL A 346 30.68 13.43 -8.08
CA VAL A 346 31.80 13.12 -8.97
C VAL A 346 31.77 14.09 -10.16
N LYS A 347 32.75 14.99 -10.25
CA LYS A 347 32.79 16.06 -11.26
C LYS A 347 34.12 16.11 -11.99
N GLY A 348 34.17 16.85 -13.10
CA GLY A 348 35.42 17.14 -13.83
C GLY A 348 36.14 15.92 -14.40
N ALA A 349 37.47 15.91 -14.35
CA ALA A 349 38.30 14.86 -14.92
C ALA A 349 38.05 13.49 -14.32
N ALA A 350 37.79 13.39 -13.00
CA ALA A 350 37.48 12.14 -12.34
C ALA A 350 36.17 11.50 -12.88
N ARG A 351 35.17 12.33 -13.18
CA ARG A 351 33.92 11.85 -13.80
C ARG A 351 34.19 11.31 -15.21
N ASN A 352 34.96 12.06 -16.03
CA ASN A 352 35.23 11.63 -17.40
C ASN A 352 36.02 10.32 -17.41
N GLN A 353 37.06 10.19 -16.57
CA GLN A 353 37.80 8.96 -16.44
C GLN A 353 36.95 7.77 -16.00
N LEU A 354 36.00 7.99 -15.07
CA LEU A 354 35.09 6.94 -14.64
C LEU A 354 34.15 6.52 -15.79
N LEU A 355 33.65 7.47 -16.57
CA LEU A 355 32.78 7.20 -17.73
C LEU A 355 33.53 6.45 -18.83
N ASP A 356 34.79 6.83 -19.10
CA ASP A 356 35.65 6.15 -20.07
C ASP A 356 35.96 4.72 -19.64
N ASN A 357 36.27 4.49 -18.35
CA ASN A 357 36.48 3.16 -17.79
C ASN A 357 35.23 2.29 -17.82
N LEU A 358 34.05 2.89 -17.63
CA LEU A 358 32.78 2.18 -17.73
C LEU A 358 32.48 1.77 -19.18
N ALA A 359 32.69 2.68 -20.12
CA ALA A 359 32.46 2.44 -21.55
C ALA A 359 33.48 1.44 -22.15
N SER A 360 34.69 1.38 -21.61
CA SER A 360 35.72 0.41 -22.04
C SER A 360 35.62 -0.96 -21.37
N GLY A 361 34.72 -1.13 -20.37
CA GLY A 361 34.56 -2.39 -19.65
C GLY A 361 35.58 -2.64 -18.53
N ASN A 362 36.34 -1.62 -18.11
CA ASN A 362 37.30 -1.71 -17.00
C ASN A 362 36.60 -1.64 -15.62
N ILE A 363 35.34 -1.31 -15.57
CA ILE A 363 34.49 -1.32 -14.36
C ILE A 363 33.46 -2.41 -14.52
N ASP A 364 33.44 -3.37 -13.59
CA ASP A 364 32.53 -4.49 -13.61
C ASP A 364 31.19 -4.15 -12.92
N VAL A 365 31.26 -3.43 -11.79
CA VAL A 365 30.07 -3.07 -10.99
C VAL A 365 30.08 -1.58 -10.73
N VAL A 366 29.01 -0.89 -11.13
CA VAL A 366 28.85 0.53 -10.85
C VAL A 366 27.63 0.79 -9.98
N PHE A 367 27.87 1.52 -8.89
CA PHE A 367 26.82 2.02 -8.00
C PHE A 367 26.51 3.48 -8.32
N GLY A 368 25.25 3.86 -8.16
CA GLY A 368 24.89 5.26 -8.28
C GLY A 368 23.42 5.52 -8.00
N THR A 369 23.03 6.75 -8.24
CA THR A 369 21.64 7.21 -8.19
C THR A 369 21.12 7.40 -9.62
N HIS A 370 20.21 8.34 -9.87
CA HIS A 370 19.80 8.76 -11.20
C HIS A 370 20.98 9.19 -12.12
N ALA A 371 22.18 9.34 -11.59
CA ALA A 371 23.38 9.61 -12.38
C ALA A 371 23.69 8.48 -13.39
N LEU A 372 23.32 7.23 -13.08
CA LEU A 372 23.54 6.06 -13.94
C LEU A 372 22.75 6.07 -15.25
N ILE A 373 21.63 6.81 -15.29
CA ILE A 373 20.74 6.87 -16.45
C ILE A 373 20.95 8.12 -17.32
N GLN A 374 21.92 8.99 -16.97
CA GLN A 374 22.21 10.19 -17.77
C GLN A 374 22.72 9.81 -19.17
N GLU A 375 22.41 10.64 -20.20
CA GLU A 375 22.74 10.36 -21.59
C GLU A 375 24.20 10.03 -21.84
N LYS A 376 25.12 10.72 -21.14
CA LYS A 376 26.57 10.54 -21.28
C LYS A 376 27.12 9.23 -20.70
N VAL A 377 26.29 8.48 -19.98
CA VAL A 377 26.72 7.20 -19.40
C VAL A 377 26.50 6.10 -20.43
N ALA A 378 27.59 5.48 -20.85
CA ALA A 378 27.61 4.32 -21.75
C ALA A 378 28.21 3.12 -21.01
N TYR A 379 27.68 1.96 -21.26
CA TYR A 379 28.16 0.68 -20.76
C TYR A 379 28.78 -0.14 -21.89
N HIS A 380 29.80 -0.93 -21.59
CA HIS A 380 30.39 -1.84 -22.57
C HIS A 380 29.46 -3.02 -22.84
N LYS A 381 29.03 -3.72 -21.79
CA LYS A 381 28.11 -4.88 -21.83
C LYS A 381 27.30 -4.94 -20.54
N LEU A 382 26.28 -4.09 -20.43
CA LEU A 382 25.40 -4.14 -19.27
C LEU A 382 24.53 -5.40 -19.34
N GLY A 383 24.84 -6.41 -18.51
CA GLY A 383 24.09 -7.66 -18.45
C GLY A 383 23.11 -7.72 -17.29
N PHE A 384 23.37 -6.98 -16.21
CA PHE A 384 22.57 -7.03 -14.99
C PHE A 384 22.29 -5.64 -14.41
N ALA A 385 21.04 -5.32 -14.16
CA ALA A 385 20.59 -4.09 -13.53
C ALA A 385 19.91 -4.40 -12.21
N VAL A 386 20.32 -3.74 -11.14
CA VAL A 386 19.72 -3.87 -9.80
C VAL A 386 19.14 -2.53 -9.38
N ILE A 387 17.90 -2.51 -8.94
CA ILE A 387 17.21 -1.31 -8.44
C ILE A 387 16.81 -1.55 -6.98
N ASP A 388 17.47 -0.83 -6.06
CA ASP A 388 17.13 -0.90 -4.64
C ASP A 388 15.99 0.07 -4.30
N GLU A 389 15.07 -0.37 -3.43
CA GLU A 389 13.86 0.37 -3.07
C GLU A 389 13.06 0.84 -4.30
N GLN A 390 12.69 -0.10 -5.16
CA GLN A 390 12.03 0.13 -6.45
C GLN A 390 10.94 1.20 -6.41
N HIS A 391 10.16 1.26 -5.34
CA HIS A 391 9.05 2.21 -5.16
C HIS A 391 9.49 3.69 -5.10
N ARG A 392 10.78 3.97 -4.98
CA ARG A 392 11.37 5.32 -5.00
C ARG A 392 11.72 5.82 -6.39
N PHE A 393 11.66 4.95 -7.40
CA PHE A 393 12.00 5.28 -8.77
C PHE A 393 10.77 5.24 -9.68
N GLY A 394 10.64 6.27 -10.50
CA GLY A 394 9.61 6.31 -11.53
C GLY A 394 9.89 5.31 -12.65
N VAL A 395 8.84 4.90 -13.34
CA VAL A 395 8.90 3.95 -14.48
C VAL A 395 9.89 4.41 -15.55
N LYS A 396 9.84 5.69 -15.93
CA LYS A 396 10.75 6.26 -16.93
C LYS A 396 12.22 6.13 -16.56
N GLN A 397 12.53 6.22 -15.25
CA GLN A 397 13.92 6.07 -14.77
C GLN A 397 14.39 4.61 -14.87
N ARG A 398 13.52 3.66 -14.57
CA ARG A 398 13.82 2.23 -14.70
C ARG A 398 14.03 1.86 -16.16
N GLN A 399 13.13 2.28 -17.03
CA GLN A 399 13.22 2.07 -18.46
C GLN A 399 14.50 2.68 -19.05
N ALA A 400 14.85 3.90 -18.67
CA ALA A 400 16.08 4.57 -19.13
C ALA A 400 17.37 3.81 -18.72
N LEU A 401 17.36 3.02 -17.64
CA LEU A 401 18.48 2.17 -17.28
C LEU A 401 18.56 0.94 -18.20
N LEU A 402 17.42 0.33 -18.50
CA LEU A 402 17.34 -0.87 -19.34
C LEU A 402 17.69 -0.56 -20.81
N GLU A 403 17.37 0.63 -21.29
CA GLU A 403 17.68 1.11 -22.63
C GLU A 403 19.16 1.46 -22.86
N LYS A 404 20.02 1.31 -21.83
CA LYS A 404 21.48 1.58 -21.91
C LYS A 404 22.28 0.44 -22.51
N SER A 405 21.67 -0.65 -22.93
CA SER A 405 22.33 -1.84 -23.48
C SER A 405 21.71 -2.23 -24.83
N ASP A 406 22.50 -2.82 -25.71
CA ASP A 406 22.05 -3.34 -27.01
C ASP A 406 21.03 -4.48 -26.88
N PHE A 407 21.20 -5.32 -25.85
CA PHE A 407 20.25 -6.33 -25.43
C PHE A 407 19.66 -5.97 -24.09
N MET A 408 18.42 -6.38 -23.85
CA MET A 408 17.76 -6.10 -22.57
C MET A 408 18.56 -6.73 -21.40
N PRO A 409 19.06 -5.96 -20.43
CA PRO A 409 19.73 -6.51 -19.27
C PRO A 409 18.74 -7.23 -18.34
N HIS A 410 19.19 -8.21 -17.58
CA HIS A 410 18.42 -8.81 -16.52
C HIS A 410 18.15 -7.79 -15.42
N LEU A 411 16.90 -7.68 -14.95
CA LEU A 411 16.50 -6.73 -13.94
C LEU A 411 16.18 -7.41 -12.61
N LEU A 412 16.86 -6.98 -11.56
CA LEU A 412 16.54 -7.34 -10.18
C LEU A 412 16.04 -6.10 -9.43
N SER A 413 14.77 -6.07 -9.11
CA SER A 413 14.19 -5.07 -8.22
C SER A 413 14.27 -5.55 -6.78
N MET A 414 14.69 -4.69 -5.85
CA MET A 414 14.74 -5.00 -4.43
C MET A 414 13.78 -4.10 -3.63
N THR A 415 13.16 -4.65 -2.60
CA THR A 415 12.35 -3.87 -1.66
C THR A 415 12.54 -4.35 -0.23
N ALA A 416 12.64 -3.40 0.71
CA ALA A 416 12.66 -3.68 2.14
C ALA A 416 11.25 -3.61 2.76
N THR A 417 10.24 -3.21 2.00
CA THR A 417 8.85 -3.32 2.44
C THR A 417 8.36 -4.74 2.18
N PRO A 418 8.05 -5.52 3.21
CA PRO A 418 7.34 -6.77 2.99
C PRO A 418 5.97 -6.46 2.37
N ILE A 419 5.76 -6.95 1.15
CA ILE A 419 4.48 -6.86 0.45
C ILE A 419 3.79 -8.19 0.69
N PRO A 420 2.53 -8.24 1.16
CA PRO A 420 1.80 -9.50 1.28
C PRO A 420 1.90 -10.31 -0.01
N ARG A 421 2.15 -11.62 0.11
CA ARG A 421 2.39 -12.47 -1.06
C ARG A 421 1.26 -12.40 -2.09
N SER A 422 0.02 -12.34 -1.62
CA SER A 422 -1.17 -12.17 -2.46
C SER A 422 -1.16 -10.87 -3.24
N LEU A 423 -0.78 -9.78 -2.57
CA LEU A 423 -0.67 -8.46 -3.16
C LEU A 423 0.47 -8.40 -4.19
N ALA A 424 1.59 -9.02 -3.87
CA ALA A 424 2.74 -9.08 -4.76
C ALA A 424 2.41 -9.82 -6.06
N LEU A 425 1.73 -10.96 -5.99
CA LEU A 425 1.28 -11.73 -7.16
C LEU A 425 0.24 -10.99 -8.02
N THR A 426 -0.53 -10.11 -7.42
CA THR A 426 -1.60 -9.38 -8.09
C THR A 426 -1.10 -8.10 -8.76
N LEU A 427 -0.26 -7.33 -8.06
CA LEU A 427 0.26 -6.04 -8.55
C LEU A 427 1.51 -6.20 -9.44
N TYR A 428 2.30 -7.22 -9.15
CA TYR A 428 3.57 -7.48 -9.82
C TYR A 428 3.56 -8.85 -10.53
N GLY A 429 2.41 -9.27 -11.03
CA GLY A 429 2.24 -10.58 -11.70
C GLY A 429 3.11 -10.78 -12.95
N GLU A 430 3.68 -9.69 -13.46
CA GLU A 430 4.72 -9.69 -14.51
C GLU A 430 6.13 -10.00 -13.98
N LEU A 431 6.36 -9.88 -12.65
CA LEU A 431 7.65 -10.13 -12.02
C LEU A 431 7.70 -11.54 -11.43
N ASP A 432 8.83 -12.19 -11.56
CA ASP A 432 9.16 -13.34 -10.74
C ASP A 432 9.54 -12.88 -9.32
N ILE A 433 9.11 -13.59 -8.29
CA ILE A 433 9.29 -13.15 -6.90
C ILE A 433 10.19 -14.13 -6.16
N SER A 434 11.25 -13.61 -5.54
CA SER A 434 12.08 -14.32 -4.57
C SER A 434 11.93 -13.68 -3.19
N ILE A 435 11.67 -14.49 -2.17
CA ILE A 435 11.39 -14.03 -0.81
C ILE A 435 12.52 -14.43 0.13
N LEU A 436 13.02 -13.44 0.90
CA LEU A 436 13.93 -13.66 2.02
C LEU A 436 13.12 -13.59 3.32
N ASP A 437 12.56 -14.71 3.71
CA ASP A 437 11.71 -14.91 4.90
C ASP A 437 12.51 -15.33 6.14
N GLU A 438 13.83 -15.39 6.04
CA GLU A 438 14.73 -15.72 7.13
C GLU A 438 15.66 -14.52 7.44
N LEU A 439 15.92 -14.27 8.71
CA LEU A 439 16.93 -13.32 9.14
C LEU A 439 18.28 -14.00 9.34
N PRO A 440 19.41 -13.31 9.04
CA PRO A 440 20.74 -13.85 9.28
C PRO A 440 20.95 -14.25 10.75
N SER A 441 21.74 -15.30 10.97
CA SER A 441 22.09 -15.79 12.31
C SER A 441 22.83 -14.72 13.13
N GLY A 442 22.55 -14.68 14.44
CA GLY A 442 23.19 -13.75 15.37
C GLY A 442 22.48 -12.40 15.56
N ARG A 443 21.40 -12.13 14.84
CA ARG A 443 20.57 -10.95 15.07
C ARG A 443 19.70 -11.15 16.31
N GLN A 444 19.79 -10.20 17.26
CA GLN A 444 18.94 -10.22 18.45
C GLN A 444 17.54 -9.63 18.15
N PRO A 445 16.47 -10.22 18.71
CA PRO A 445 15.13 -9.65 18.58
C PRO A 445 15.05 -8.25 19.20
N ILE A 446 14.40 -7.31 18.51
CA ILE A 446 14.22 -5.93 19.00
C ILE A 446 13.10 -5.92 20.02
N GLN A 447 13.38 -5.48 21.26
CA GLN A 447 12.38 -5.34 22.30
C GLN A 447 11.48 -4.13 21.98
N THR A 448 10.24 -4.40 21.60
CA THR A 448 9.27 -3.34 21.27
C THR A 448 8.33 -3.14 22.47
N LYS A 449 8.12 -1.87 22.87
CA LYS A 449 7.25 -1.53 24.01
C LYS A 449 6.43 -0.28 23.74
N ILE A 450 5.14 -0.35 24.07
CA ILE A 450 4.21 0.77 23.97
C ILE A 450 4.25 1.56 25.31
N TRP A 451 4.27 2.90 25.18
CA TRP A 451 4.30 3.81 26.31
C TRP A 451 3.16 4.81 26.25
N SER A 452 2.57 5.11 27.39
CA SER A 452 1.63 6.21 27.55
C SER A 452 2.38 7.50 27.89
N PRO A 453 1.82 8.70 27.60
CA PRO A 453 2.42 9.97 27.99
C PRO A 453 2.72 10.09 29.51
N ALA A 454 1.87 9.49 30.33
CA ALA A 454 2.10 9.44 31.79
C ALA A 454 3.36 8.67 32.20
N SER A 455 3.83 7.76 31.35
CA SER A 455 5.02 6.94 31.61
C SER A 455 6.30 7.50 30.98
N ALA A 456 6.26 8.69 30.38
CA ALA A 456 7.39 9.32 29.69
C ALA A 456 8.67 9.42 30.54
N PRO A 457 8.62 9.77 31.89
CA PRO A 457 9.84 9.82 32.69
C PRO A 457 10.58 8.48 32.72
N LYS A 458 9.87 7.36 32.90
CA LYS A 458 10.47 6.01 32.91
C LYS A 458 11.04 5.63 31.56
N LEU A 459 10.41 6.08 30.46
CA LEU A 459 10.93 5.89 29.12
C LEU A 459 12.24 6.64 28.92
N TYR A 460 12.30 7.91 29.28
CA TYR A 460 13.53 8.71 29.16
C TYR A 460 14.68 8.17 30.00
N GLU A 461 14.39 7.65 31.19
CA GLU A 461 15.35 6.94 32.03
C GLU A 461 15.89 5.67 31.31
N SER A 462 15.03 4.91 30.70
CA SER A 462 15.44 3.74 29.88
C SER A 462 16.35 4.12 28.72
N ILE A 463 16.05 5.21 28.02
CA ILE A 463 16.88 5.73 26.93
C ILE A 463 18.24 6.20 27.47
N GLU A 464 18.25 6.97 28.58
CA GLU A 464 19.47 7.46 29.19
C GLU A 464 20.42 6.32 29.60
N ASN A 465 19.86 5.23 30.12
CA ASN A 465 20.64 4.04 30.49
C ASN A 465 21.37 3.42 29.31
N GLU A 466 20.81 3.49 28.09
CA GLU A 466 21.48 3.02 26.88
C GLU A 466 22.51 4.05 26.36
N LEU A 467 22.17 5.34 26.40
CA LEU A 467 23.11 6.41 26.02
C LEU A 467 24.33 6.45 26.95
N ALA A 468 24.16 6.18 28.24
CA ALA A 468 25.26 6.09 29.20
C ALA A 468 26.23 4.94 28.91
N LYS A 469 25.78 3.89 28.23
CA LYS A 469 26.63 2.79 27.75
C LYS A 469 27.36 3.14 26.44
N GLY A 470 27.28 4.40 25.96
CA GLY A 470 27.85 4.84 24.70
C GLY A 470 27.05 4.40 23.47
N ARG A 471 25.75 4.03 23.63
CA ARG A 471 24.86 3.72 22.53
C ARG A 471 24.25 4.99 21.95
N GLN A 472 23.60 4.85 20.80
CA GLN A 472 22.95 5.97 20.11
C GLN A 472 21.46 5.72 19.96
N ALA A 473 20.69 6.81 19.88
CA ALA A 473 19.23 6.77 19.78
C ALA A 473 18.70 7.55 18.57
N TYR A 474 17.71 6.97 17.88
CA TYR A 474 16.84 7.69 16.95
C TYR A 474 15.57 8.13 17.68
N VAL A 475 15.11 9.35 17.41
CA VAL A 475 13.80 9.86 17.83
C VAL A 475 13.06 10.31 16.57
N ILE A 476 11.94 9.68 16.30
CA ILE A 476 11.15 9.95 15.11
C ILE A 476 9.85 10.66 15.45
N CYS A 477 9.64 11.82 14.82
CA CYS A 477 8.41 12.60 14.94
C CYS A 477 7.51 12.37 13.71
N PRO A 478 6.17 12.28 13.88
CA PRO A 478 5.27 12.14 12.74
C PRO A 478 5.21 13.42 11.91
N LEU A 479 4.90 13.25 10.63
CA LEU A 479 4.44 14.35 9.78
C LEU A 479 3.01 14.71 10.20
N ILE A 480 2.72 16.00 10.48
CA ILE A 480 1.44 16.43 11.05
C ILE A 480 0.41 16.78 9.99
N ASP A 481 0.88 17.24 8.82
CA ASP A 481 0.04 17.69 7.68
C ASP A 481 0.83 17.60 6.36
N ASP A 482 0.11 17.68 5.23
CA ASP A 482 0.71 17.92 3.89
C ASP A 482 1.41 19.29 3.79
N ASN A 483 1.42 20.09 4.88
CA ASN A 483 2.14 21.35 4.97
C ASN A 483 3.51 21.15 5.64
N PRO A 484 4.61 21.20 4.87
CA PRO A 484 5.97 20.99 5.37
C PRO A 484 6.41 21.98 6.47
N ASP A 485 5.70 23.11 6.66
CA ASP A 485 6.01 24.08 7.71
C ASP A 485 5.53 23.62 9.10
N ASN A 486 4.44 22.85 9.15
CA ASN A 486 3.94 22.26 10.38
C ASN A 486 4.85 21.13 10.87
N ASP A 487 5.37 20.32 9.94
CA ASP A 487 6.29 19.22 10.23
C ASP A 487 7.61 19.74 10.83
N LYS A 488 8.14 20.81 10.23
CA LYS A 488 9.34 21.48 10.72
C LYS A 488 9.14 21.96 12.17
N LYS A 489 8.02 22.64 12.46
CA LYS A 489 7.72 23.14 13.81
C LYS A 489 7.59 22.01 14.83
N SER A 490 7.03 20.88 14.46
CA SER A 490 6.84 19.72 15.35
C SER A 490 8.16 19.05 15.71
N VAL A 491 9.01 18.76 14.71
CA VAL A 491 10.31 18.12 14.95
C VAL A 491 11.28 19.04 15.69
N GLU A 492 11.26 20.35 15.40
CA GLU A 492 12.06 21.36 16.09
C GLU A 492 11.61 21.54 17.55
N ALA A 493 10.31 21.48 17.82
CA ALA A 493 9.78 21.56 19.17
C ALA A 493 10.26 20.36 20.03
N GLU A 494 10.20 19.15 19.47
CA GLU A 494 10.68 17.95 20.15
C GLU A 494 12.21 17.96 20.31
N TYR A 495 12.95 18.39 19.29
CA TYR A 495 14.39 18.60 19.38
C TYR A 495 14.74 19.58 20.50
N ASN A 496 14.06 20.75 20.60
CA ASN A 496 14.31 21.72 21.65
C ASN A 496 13.99 21.18 23.05
N LYS A 497 12.91 20.42 23.20
CA LYS A 497 12.52 19.75 24.44
C LYS A 497 13.59 18.75 24.88
N LEU A 498 14.04 17.87 23.98
CA LEU A 498 15.03 16.85 24.28
C LEU A 498 16.41 17.44 24.53
N SER A 499 16.89 18.33 23.65
CA SER A 499 18.25 18.88 23.72
C SER A 499 18.45 19.93 24.81
N LYS A 500 17.40 20.69 25.18
CA LYS A 500 17.52 21.78 26.17
C LYS A 500 17.02 21.42 27.54
N THR A 501 16.19 20.37 27.69
CA THR A 501 15.52 20.05 28.97
C THR A 501 15.85 18.64 29.44
N ILE A 502 15.56 17.61 28.63
CA ILE A 502 15.62 16.21 29.08
C ILE A 502 17.03 15.64 28.98
N PHE A 503 17.66 15.80 27.83
CA PHE A 503 19.01 15.28 27.53
C PHE A 503 19.99 16.43 27.22
N SER A 504 19.94 17.50 28.02
CA SER A 504 20.76 18.71 27.82
C SER A 504 22.26 18.46 27.89
N HIS A 505 22.68 17.36 28.51
CA HIS A 505 24.06 16.91 28.63
C HIS A 505 24.50 15.98 27.47
N ARG A 506 23.61 15.68 26.50
CA ARG A 506 23.87 14.81 25.35
C ARG A 506 23.99 15.62 24.05
N ARG A 507 24.71 15.08 23.10
CA ARG A 507 24.89 15.67 21.77
C ARG A 507 23.71 15.24 20.88
N VAL A 508 22.77 16.14 20.69
CA VAL A 508 21.53 15.88 19.94
C VAL A 508 21.60 16.55 18.57
N GLY A 509 21.40 15.79 17.50
CA GLY A 509 21.28 16.28 16.12
C GLY A 509 19.83 16.41 15.69
N LEU A 510 19.57 17.30 14.72
CA LEU A 510 18.26 17.53 14.10
C LEU A 510 18.32 17.22 12.60
N LEU A 511 17.35 16.42 12.11
CA LEU A 511 17.25 16.06 10.69
C LEU A 511 15.81 16.15 10.20
N HIS A 512 15.54 16.96 9.19
CA HIS A 512 14.21 17.06 8.57
C HIS A 512 14.26 17.32 7.06
N GLY A 513 13.13 17.14 6.36
CA GLY A 513 13.04 17.22 4.90
C GLY A 513 13.51 18.53 4.29
N LYS A 514 13.39 19.66 5.01
CA LYS A 514 13.73 21.01 4.52
C LYS A 514 15.20 21.39 4.61
N LEU A 515 16.03 20.62 5.32
CA LEU A 515 17.48 20.85 5.33
C LEU A 515 18.05 20.69 3.91
N PRO A 516 19.06 21.49 3.52
CA PRO A 516 19.85 21.25 2.31
C PRO A 516 20.43 19.84 2.28
N ALA A 517 20.64 19.29 1.09
CA ALA A 517 21.16 17.93 0.95
C ALA A 517 22.53 17.74 1.61
N GLU A 518 23.39 18.75 1.53
CA GLU A 518 24.73 18.75 2.15
C GLU A 518 24.65 18.72 3.68
N GLU A 519 23.80 19.53 4.28
CA GLU A 519 23.59 19.54 5.74
C GLU A 519 22.99 18.22 6.24
N LYS A 520 22.05 17.62 5.47
CA LYS A 520 21.51 16.27 5.78
C LYS A 520 22.63 15.23 5.81
N ALA A 521 23.49 15.26 4.80
CA ALA A 521 24.62 14.33 4.70
C ALA A 521 25.59 14.53 5.87
N GLU A 522 25.90 15.76 6.23
CA GLU A 522 26.81 16.09 7.34
C GLU A 522 26.26 15.60 8.69
N VAL A 523 24.98 15.89 9.00
CA VAL A 523 24.35 15.45 10.27
C VAL A 523 24.30 13.94 10.35
N MET A 524 23.97 13.27 9.25
CA MET A 524 23.93 11.80 9.19
C MET A 524 25.34 11.19 9.35
N GLN A 525 26.37 11.81 8.77
CA GLN A 525 27.75 11.35 8.92
C GLN A 525 28.22 11.51 10.37
N LYS A 526 27.98 12.67 11.01
CA LYS A 526 28.28 12.90 12.43
C LYS A 526 27.60 11.88 13.34
N PHE A 527 26.36 11.50 13.02
CA PHE A 527 25.66 10.47 13.77
C PHE A 527 26.25 9.09 13.52
N ALA A 528 26.63 8.75 12.28
CA ALA A 528 27.28 7.49 11.95
C ALA A 528 28.67 7.34 12.61
N ASP A 529 29.42 8.44 12.70
CA ASP A 529 30.76 8.48 13.31
C ASP A 529 30.73 8.53 14.85
N GLY A 530 29.52 8.59 15.46
CA GLY A 530 29.34 8.62 16.92
C GLY A 530 29.59 9.99 17.55
N GLU A 531 29.67 11.05 16.75
CA GLU A 531 29.77 12.43 17.27
C GLU A 531 28.46 12.94 17.86
N LEU A 532 27.33 12.33 17.50
CA LEU A 532 26.01 12.59 18.04
C LEU A 532 25.50 11.36 18.79
N ASP A 533 24.96 11.59 19.98
CA ASP A 533 24.38 10.54 20.83
C ASP A 533 22.93 10.25 20.46
N MET A 534 22.21 11.27 19.97
CA MET A 534 20.81 11.18 19.60
C MET A 534 20.53 11.94 18.31
N LEU A 535 19.67 11.39 17.45
CA LEU A 535 19.19 12.04 16.23
C LEU A 535 17.66 12.18 16.26
N VAL A 536 17.18 13.43 16.35
CA VAL A 536 15.75 13.76 16.24
C VAL A 536 15.40 14.03 14.79
N SER A 537 14.45 13.29 14.26
CA SER A 537 14.13 13.36 12.82
C SER A 537 12.64 13.16 12.52
N THR A 538 12.22 13.58 11.33
CA THR A 538 11.00 13.11 10.69
C THR A 538 11.25 11.74 10.04
N THR A 539 10.28 11.21 9.29
CA THR A 539 10.39 9.94 8.53
C THR A 539 11.53 9.91 7.49
N VAL A 540 12.24 11.00 7.27
CA VAL A 540 13.40 11.07 6.34
C VAL A 540 14.48 10.04 6.67
N VAL A 541 14.58 9.57 7.91
CA VAL A 541 15.48 8.47 8.34
C VAL A 541 15.08 7.10 7.78
N GLU A 542 13.88 6.96 7.22
CA GLU A 542 13.49 5.74 6.48
C GLU A 542 14.51 5.39 5.39
N VAL A 543 15.28 6.37 4.90
CA VAL A 543 16.24 6.19 3.82
C VAL A 543 17.66 6.02 4.38
N GLY A 544 18.00 4.83 4.75
CA GLY A 544 19.20 4.10 4.37
C GLY A 544 20.48 4.19 5.17
N VAL A 545 20.71 4.96 6.22
CA VAL A 545 22.01 4.88 6.89
C VAL A 545 22.06 3.74 7.90
N ASN A 546 23.07 2.86 7.75
CA ASN A 546 23.31 1.79 8.72
C ASN A 546 24.22 2.31 9.85
N VAL A 547 23.68 2.44 11.05
CA VAL A 547 24.43 2.82 12.26
C VAL A 547 24.34 1.66 13.27
N PRO A 548 25.34 0.75 13.30
CA PRO A 548 25.28 -0.43 14.15
C PRO A 548 25.22 -0.13 15.65
N ASN A 549 25.74 1.04 16.07
CA ASN A 549 25.71 1.49 17.47
C ASN A 549 24.37 2.11 17.90
N ALA A 550 23.45 2.41 16.97
CA ALA A 550 22.11 2.89 17.29
C ALA A 550 21.25 1.72 17.77
N THR A 551 21.02 1.63 19.06
CA THR A 551 20.27 0.54 19.70
C THR A 551 18.89 0.97 20.16
N VAL A 552 18.59 2.26 20.18
CA VAL A 552 17.30 2.79 20.64
C VAL A 552 16.57 3.50 19.50
N MET A 553 15.31 3.13 19.30
CA MET A 553 14.36 3.82 18.44
C MET A 553 13.18 4.32 19.30
N LEU A 554 12.99 5.61 19.38
CA LEU A 554 11.80 6.23 19.93
C LEU A 554 10.93 6.77 18.81
N ILE A 555 9.66 6.38 18.76
CA ILE A 555 8.67 6.90 17.80
C ILE A 555 7.62 7.66 18.58
N GLU A 556 7.61 8.98 18.43
CA GLU A 556 6.65 9.89 19.03
C GLU A 556 5.31 9.84 18.30
N ASN A 557 4.20 9.89 19.05
CA ASN A 557 2.84 9.81 18.50
C ASN A 557 2.67 8.64 17.53
N ALA A 558 3.10 7.45 17.94
CA ALA A 558 3.16 6.24 17.13
C ALA A 558 1.80 5.84 16.52
N ASP A 559 0.69 6.29 17.10
CA ASP A 559 -0.67 6.07 16.56
C ASP A 559 -0.88 6.66 15.17
N ASN A 560 -0.09 7.67 14.79
CA ASN A 560 -0.20 8.37 13.51
C ASN A 560 0.55 7.69 12.36
N PHE A 561 1.30 6.62 12.67
CA PHE A 561 2.05 5.87 11.67
C PHE A 561 1.29 4.63 11.19
N GLY A 562 1.50 4.28 9.92
CA GLY A 562 1.09 2.98 9.38
C GLY A 562 1.93 1.84 9.97
N LEU A 563 1.36 0.63 10.02
CA LEU A 563 2.04 -0.55 10.60
C LEU A 563 3.34 -0.89 9.86
N SER A 564 3.31 -0.81 8.53
CA SER A 564 4.49 -1.03 7.68
C SER A 564 5.58 0.03 7.92
N GLN A 565 5.21 1.30 8.14
CA GLN A 565 6.16 2.36 8.47
C GLN A 565 6.82 2.14 9.83
N LEU A 566 6.01 1.79 10.85
CA LEU A 566 6.54 1.46 12.18
C LEU A 566 7.53 0.30 12.11
N HIS A 567 7.23 -0.72 11.31
CA HIS A 567 8.12 -1.87 11.11
C HIS A 567 9.44 -1.48 10.43
N GLN A 568 9.40 -0.65 9.40
CA GLN A 568 10.60 -0.15 8.71
C GLN A 568 11.47 0.70 9.63
N LEU A 569 10.86 1.61 10.43
CA LEU A 569 11.56 2.42 11.41
C LEU A 569 12.19 1.54 12.49
N ARG A 570 11.46 0.55 13.02
CA ARG A 570 12.01 -0.42 13.96
C ARG A 570 13.23 -1.15 13.39
N GLY A 571 13.20 -1.52 12.12
CA GLY A 571 14.31 -2.19 11.43
C GLY A 571 15.58 -1.34 11.26
N ARG A 572 15.55 -0.04 11.60
CA ARG A 572 16.75 0.83 11.59
C ARG A 572 17.68 0.57 12.78
N VAL A 573 17.19 -0.02 13.86
CA VAL A 573 17.99 -0.51 14.98
C VAL A 573 18.11 -2.04 14.94
N GLY A 574 18.91 -2.62 15.83
CA GLY A 574 19.11 -4.08 15.86
C GLY A 574 20.04 -4.61 14.76
N ARG A 575 20.97 -3.78 14.28
CA ARG A 575 21.96 -4.15 13.24
C ARG A 575 23.34 -4.46 13.81
N GLY A 576 23.55 -4.19 15.08
CA GLY A 576 24.76 -4.48 15.82
C GLY A 576 24.64 -5.73 16.70
N LYS A 577 25.69 -5.98 17.52
CA LYS A 577 25.75 -7.11 18.46
C LYS A 577 24.95 -6.87 19.77
N HIS A 578 24.43 -5.67 19.97
CA HIS A 578 23.80 -5.25 21.21
C HIS A 578 22.28 -5.35 21.13
N GLN A 579 21.67 -5.64 22.30
CA GLN A 579 20.22 -5.61 22.40
C GLN A 579 19.66 -4.23 22.01
N SER A 580 18.63 -4.23 21.19
CA SER A 580 18.01 -3.01 20.71
C SER A 580 16.56 -2.90 21.16
N PHE A 581 16.11 -1.66 21.28
CA PHE A 581 14.81 -1.29 21.86
C PHE A 581 14.05 -0.37 20.90
N CYS A 582 12.75 -0.65 20.74
CA CYS A 582 11.84 0.20 19.99
C CYS A 582 10.72 0.67 20.91
N HIS A 583 10.69 1.96 21.21
CA HIS A 583 9.74 2.59 22.09
C HIS A 583 8.67 3.32 21.28
N LEU A 584 7.41 2.96 21.47
CA LEU A 584 6.27 3.53 20.79
C LEU A 584 5.49 4.42 21.76
N MET A 585 5.65 5.73 21.64
CA MET A 585 4.93 6.70 22.47
C MET A 585 3.57 6.99 21.87
N MET A 586 2.50 6.84 22.63
CA MET A 586 1.13 7.16 22.23
C MET A 586 0.85 8.66 22.28
N SER A 587 -0.06 9.16 21.45
CA SER A 587 -0.46 10.56 21.37
C SER A 587 -1.47 11.02 22.47
N GLY A 588 -1.74 10.20 23.48
CA GLY A 588 -2.64 10.54 24.59
C GLY A 588 -3.91 9.69 24.70
N HIS A 589 -3.97 8.56 24.03
CA HIS A 589 -5.09 7.60 24.19
C HIS A 589 -4.82 6.65 25.38
N ASP A 590 -5.86 6.36 26.16
CA ASP A 590 -5.76 5.47 27.32
C ASP A 590 -5.47 4.00 26.95
N LYS A 591 -5.82 3.59 25.73
CA LYS A 591 -5.63 2.21 25.26
C LYS A 591 -4.91 2.19 23.91
N PRO A 592 -3.88 1.32 23.75
CA PRO A 592 -3.18 1.15 22.49
C PRO A 592 -4.12 0.69 21.38
N SER A 593 -3.92 1.22 20.18
CA SER A 593 -4.61 0.76 18.98
C SER A 593 -4.23 -0.69 18.65
N GLN A 594 -5.07 -1.37 17.87
CA GLN A 594 -4.77 -2.74 17.43
C GLN A 594 -3.44 -2.79 16.66
N ARG A 595 -3.13 -1.79 15.81
CA ARG A 595 -1.85 -1.67 15.09
C ARG A 595 -0.65 -1.69 16.02
N LEU A 596 -0.68 -0.87 17.10
CA LEU A 596 0.43 -0.82 18.07
C LEU A 596 0.60 -2.15 18.80
N ARG A 597 -0.48 -2.84 19.11
CA ARG A 597 -0.41 -4.16 19.76
C ARG A 597 0.20 -5.22 18.86
N GLU A 598 -0.11 -5.18 17.57
CA GLU A 598 0.43 -6.16 16.62
C GLU A 598 1.94 -5.97 16.40
N ILE A 599 2.43 -4.72 16.28
CA ILE A 599 3.88 -4.49 16.15
C ILE A 599 4.67 -4.78 17.42
N GLU A 600 4.05 -4.65 18.61
CA GLU A 600 4.64 -5.04 19.88
C GLU A 600 4.81 -6.56 19.98
N LYS A 601 3.84 -7.35 19.46
CA LYS A 601 3.81 -8.81 19.53
C LYS A 601 4.68 -9.49 18.49
N SER A 602 4.76 -8.96 17.27
CA SER A 602 5.40 -9.61 16.14
C SER A 602 6.59 -8.84 15.59
N GLN A 603 7.61 -9.57 15.15
CA GLN A 603 8.75 -9.05 14.42
C GLN A 603 8.74 -9.44 12.95
N ASP A 604 7.83 -10.30 12.55
CA ASP A 604 7.66 -10.76 11.18
C ASP A 604 7.02 -9.66 10.32
N GLY A 605 7.82 -9.10 9.39
CA GLY A 605 7.38 -8.04 8.50
C GLY A 605 6.27 -8.46 7.54
N PHE A 606 6.27 -9.73 7.08
CA PHE A 606 5.23 -10.26 6.19
C PHE A 606 3.89 -10.38 6.91
N TYR A 607 3.91 -10.93 8.13
CA TYR A 607 2.73 -10.97 8.99
C TYR A 607 2.17 -9.58 9.25
N LEU A 608 3.03 -8.62 9.62
CA LEU A 608 2.62 -7.24 9.89
C LEU A 608 2.04 -6.56 8.65
N ALA A 609 2.58 -6.83 7.46
CA ALA A 609 2.04 -6.31 6.21
C ALA A 609 0.65 -6.90 5.89
N GLU A 610 0.41 -8.19 6.16
CA GLU A 610 -0.92 -8.79 6.01
C GLU A 610 -1.94 -8.22 7.01
N VAL A 611 -1.51 -7.98 8.24
CA VAL A 611 -2.35 -7.32 9.26
C VAL A 611 -2.68 -5.88 8.86
N ASP A 612 -1.68 -5.13 8.36
CA ASP A 612 -1.90 -3.75 7.87
C ASP A 612 -2.92 -3.71 6.72
N LEU A 613 -2.81 -4.67 5.79
CA LEU A 613 -3.76 -4.83 4.69
C LEU A 613 -5.20 -5.07 5.19
N LYS A 614 -5.35 -5.93 6.19
CA LYS A 614 -6.66 -6.24 6.80
C LYS A 614 -7.24 -5.06 7.59
N LEU A 615 -6.41 -4.33 8.34
CA LEU A 615 -6.84 -3.22 9.19
C LEU A 615 -7.21 -1.95 8.43
N ARG A 616 -6.54 -1.67 7.30
CA ARG A 616 -6.85 -0.49 6.46
C ARG A 616 -8.15 -0.64 5.70
N GLY A 617 -8.57 -1.86 5.42
CA GLY A 617 -9.71 -2.13 4.56
C GLY A 617 -9.47 -1.75 3.09
N PRO A 618 -10.38 -2.10 2.18
CA PRO A 618 -10.17 -1.93 0.74
C PRO A 618 -10.08 -0.47 0.25
N GLY A 619 -10.53 0.51 1.05
CA GLY A 619 -10.65 1.91 0.62
C GLY A 619 -9.41 2.80 0.86
N GLU A 620 -8.57 2.51 1.86
CA GLU A 620 -7.45 3.39 2.23
C GLU A 620 -6.11 3.03 1.56
N ILE A 621 -5.98 1.82 1.03
CA ILE A 621 -4.76 1.35 0.37
C ILE A 621 -4.51 2.14 -0.92
N TYR A 622 -5.58 2.56 -1.59
CA TYR A 622 -5.54 3.25 -2.88
C TYR A 622 -5.18 4.74 -2.80
N GLY A 623 -5.37 5.39 -1.65
CA GLY A 623 -5.10 6.84 -1.51
C GLY A 623 -3.64 7.24 -1.46
N LYS A 624 -2.71 6.30 -1.30
CA LYS A 624 -1.26 6.57 -1.12
C LYS A 624 -0.33 5.75 -2.03
N MET A 625 -0.85 4.84 -2.86
CA MET A 625 -0.02 4.26 -3.93
C MET A 625 0.22 5.34 -4.98
N GLN A 626 1.45 5.84 -5.03
CA GLN A 626 1.93 6.94 -5.87
C GLN A 626 1.94 6.63 -7.38
N HIS A 627 1.27 5.58 -7.84
CA HIS A 627 1.22 5.23 -9.26
C HIS A 627 -0.24 5.00 -9.67
N GLY A 628 -0.73 5.95 -10.41
CA GLY A 628 -1.89 6.08 -11.26
C GLY A 628 -2.87 4.91 -11.37
N ASP A 629 -4.14 5.18 -11.12
CA ASP A 629 -5.35 4.55 -11.72
C ASP A 629 -5.64 3.05 -11.52
N LEU A 630 -4.91 2.28 -10.72
CA LEU A 630 -5.36 0.96 -10.27
C LEU A 630 -6.47 1.08 -9.20
N ASN A 631 -7.56 1.74 -9.55
CA ASN A 631 -8.76 1.86 -8.71
C ASN A 631 -9.59 0.58 -8.84
N LEU A 632 -9.34 -0.42 -8.01
CA LEU A 632 -10.27 -1.54 -7.87
C LEU A 632 -11.60 -1.02 -7.30
N LYS A 633 -12.69 -1.30 -8.00
CA LYS A 633 -14.03 -0.80 -7.66
C LYS A 633 -14.69 -1.64 -6.56
N ILE A 634 -14.44 -2.95 -6.56
CA ILE A 634 -15.13 -3.92 -5.73
C ILE A 634 -14.20 -4.99 -5.14
N ALA A 635 -13.16 -5.40 -5.85
CA ALA A 635 -12.23 -6.41 -5.38
C ALA A 635 -11.42 -5.91 -4.18
N SER A 636 -11.12 -6.81 -3.26
CA SER A 636 -10.24 -6.57 -2.12
C SER A 636 -8.96 -7.38 -2.28
N LEU A 637 -7.81 -6.70 -2.22
CA LEU A 637 -6.51 -7.37 -2.22
C LEU A 637 -6.23 -8.17 -0.94
N ALA A 638 -7.09 -8.04 0.07
CA ALA A 638 -7.08 -8.89 1.27
C ALA A 638 -7.76 -10.26 1.06
N ASP A 639 -8.53 -10.43 -0.04
CA ASP A 639 -9.19 -11.71 -0.36
C ASP A 639 -8.23 -12.65 -1.11
N THR A 640 -7.33 -13.26 -0.35
CA THR A 640 -6.30 -14.17 -0.88
C THR A 640 -6.87 -15.39 -1.60
N ALA A 641 -8.06 -15.85 -1.18
CA ALA A 641 -8.71 -17.00 -1.79
C ALA A 641 -9.24 -16.65 -3.19
N LEU A 642 -9.88 -15.49 -3.33
CA LEU A 642 -10.40 -15.03 -4.61
C LEU A 642 -9.26 -14.71 -5.58
N ILE A 643 -8.18 -14.10 -5.09
CA ILE A 643 -6.96 -13.85 -5.88
C ILE A 643 -6.37 -15.15 -6.42
N ALA A 644 -6.20 -16.19 -5.59
CA ALA A 644 -5.66 -17.49 -6.02
C ALA A 644 -6.53 -18.16 -7.08
N ARG A 645 -7.86 -18.07 -6.95
CA ARG A 645 -8.81 -18.56 -7.95
C ARG A 645 -8.67 -17.82 -9.28
N ALA A 646 -8.61 -16.49 -9.25
CA ALA A 646 -8.43 -15.66 -10.44
C ALA A 646 -7.07 -15.94 -11.13
N GLN A 647 -6.00 -16.09 -10.35
CA GLN A 647 -4.67 -16.44 -10.84
C GLN A 647 -4.66 -17.79 -11.56
N THR A 648 -5.23 -18.82 -10.94
CA THR A 648 -5.30 -20.16 -11.53
C THR A 648 -6.02 -20.15 -12.89
N GLU A 649 -7.10 -19.37 -13.02
CA GLU A 649 -7.82 -19.25 -14.27
C GLU A 649 -7.07 -18.41 -15.31
N ALA A 650 -6.36 -17.36 -14.92
CA ALA A 650 -5.56 -16.56 -15.84
C ALA A 650 -4.35 -17.36 -16.39
N GLU A 651 -3.65 -18.10 -15.52
CA GLU A 651 -2.56 -19.00 -15.94
C GLU A 651 -3.08 -20.08 -16.90
N ARG A 652 -4.26 -20.65 -16.60
CA ARG A 652 -4.91 -21.65 -17.48
C ARG A 652 -5.29 -21.05 -18.81
N PHE A 653 -5.88 -19.83 -18.86
CA PHE A 653 -6.28 -19.15 -20.05
C PHE A 653 -5.08 -18.97 -21.01
N VAL A 654 -3.95 -18.52 -20.48
CA VAL A 654 -2.71 -18.33 -21.26
C VAL A 654 -2.12 -19.69 -21.69
N LYS A 655 -2.07 -20.68 -20.79
CA LYS A 655 -1.50 -22.01 -21.10
C LYS A 655 -2.31 -22.79 -22.14
N GLU A 656 -3.64 -22.65 -22.12
CA GLU A 656 -4.53 -23.27 -23.11
C GLU A 656 -4.48 -22.54 -24.45
N GLY A 657 -3.75 -21.43 -24.57
CA GLY A 657 -3.64 -20.63 -25.79
C GLY A 657 -4.96 -20.02 -26.25
N GLN A 658 -5.85 -19.70 -25.30
CA GLN A 658 -7.14 -19.09 -25.64
C GLN A 658 -6.91 -17.71 -26.28
N ASP A 659 -7.55 -17.48 -27.44
CA ASP A 659 -7.42 -16.22 -28.15
C ASP A 659 -8.28 -15.13 -27.49
N LEU A 660 -7.60 -14.14 -26.91
CA LEU A 660 -8.24 -13.00 -26.25
C LEU A 660 -9.15 -12.20 -27.18
N LEU A 661 -8.85 -12.17 -28.49
CA LEU A 661 -9.64 -11.43 -29.47
C LEU A 661 -11.05 -12.01 -29.70
N GLN A 662 -11.29 -13.25 -29.31
CA GLN A 662 -12.62 -13.86 -29.32
C GLN A 662 -13.56 -13.25 -28.25
N TYR A 663 -12.99 -12.54 -27.26
CA TYR A 663 -13.69 -11.96 -26.12
C TYR A 663 -13.52 -10.44 -26.10
N ASN A 664 -14.19 -9.71 -26.99
CA ASN A 664 -14.00 -8.27 -27.19
C ASN A 664 -14.03 -7.42 -25.91
N HIS A 665 -14.95 -7.71 -25.00
CA HIS A 665 -15.05 -6.97 -23.73
C HIS A 665 -13.88 -7.26 -22.80
N LEU A 666 -13.47 -8.51 -22.69
CA LEU A 666 -12.29 -8.93 -21.94
C LEU A 666 -11.01 -8.33 -22.55
N ALA A 667 -10.86 -8.37 -23.87
CA ALA A 667 -9.71 -7.80 -24.58
C ALA A 667 -9.56 -6.30 -24.29
N HIS A 668 -10.67 -5.56 -24.32
CA HIS A 668 -10.66 -4.13 -24.00
C HIS A 668 -10.27 -3.87 -22.53
N ALA A 669 -10.79 -4.64 -21.58
CA ALA A 669 -10.47 -4.52 -20.17
C ALA A 669 -8.99 -4.86 -19.90
N VAL A 670 -8.51 -5.98 -20.44
CA VAL A 670 -7.11 -6.42 -20.37
C VAL A 670 -6.16 -5.37 -20.94
N SER A 671 -6.45 -4.81 -22.12
CA SER A 671 -5.62 -3.77 -22.75
C SER A 671 -5.53 -2.50 -21.89
N ARG A 672 -6.59 -2.16 -21.15
CA ARG A 672 -6.56 -1.05 -20.20
C ARG A 672 -5.60 -1.33 -19.05
N TYR A 673 -5.65 -2.53 -18.47
CA TYR A 673 -4.73 -2.93 -17.39
C TYR A 673 -3.30 -3.13 -17.88
N GLN A 674 -3.07 -3.66 -19.08
CA GLN A 674 -1.73 -3.78 -19.67
C GLN A 674 -1.02 -2.42 -19.74
N ARG A 675 -1.70 -1.37 -20.18
CA ARG A 675 -1.12 -0.01 -20.23
C ARG A 675 -0.76 0.52 -18.84
N LEU A 676 -1.51 0.14 -17.80
CA LEU A 676 -1.24 0.54 -16.42
C LEU A 676 -0.09 -0.26 -15.80
N THR A 677 0.05 -1.55 -16.14
CA THR A 677 1.08 -2.44 -15.59
C THR A 677 2.43 -2.31 -16.29
N VAL A 678 2.47 -2.05 -17.60
CA VAL A 678 3.73 -1.70 -18.33
C VAL A 678 4.36 -0.42 -17.76
N LEU A 679 3.57 0.39 -17.08
CA LEU A 679 4.05 1.58 -16.39
C LEU A 679 4.55 1.30 -14.96
N ASN A 680 4.46 0.11 -14.43
CA ASN A 680 4.95 -0.31 -13.12
C ASN A 680 6.23 -1.12 -13.26
#